data_306929d81a7b3123c99a9151cb5ca520
#
_entry.id   306929d81a7b3123c99a9151cb5ca520
#
_cell.length_a   1.000
_cell.length_b   1.000
_cell.length_c   1.000
_cell.angle_alpha   90.00
_cell.angle_beta   90.00
_cell.angle_gamma   90.00
#
_symmetry.space_group_name_H-M   'P 1'
#
loop_
_entity.id
_entity.type
_entity.pdbx_description
1 polymer ?
#
loop_
_entity_poly.entity_id
_entity_poly.type
_entity_poly.pdbx_seq_one_letter_code
_entity_poly.pdbx_strand_id
1 'polypeptide(L)'
;MGRGGAPRTSGRSADGPAVGDRLAQVLGVGEALASDASWAVRRLLEVLASERPLVVVLEDVHWAETPMLDLADAVVERVHGPVLFLCLARPELLEQRPTWAAGKPRAITTTLPPLTPEDARLVAEHLLGPQAPILVVERVCDTAEGNPLYLEQLTAMLADQGLLANGRWVGSGDADVEIPVTLQALLAARLDRLDPVPRQILERASVEGRRFRIAALRALASEVSPDEVESAIGSLERKGLLQPEDEAGGRWRFAHALVLEAAYQALSKELRADMHERLADWMIEEDADQPDVDESVARHLERALHLREELGARDERSAALSERAGQLFANAGSRAYAAVDFITARDLLGRAAALLPERSPRRLDLLANLGAALSDSGRTEEAETLLSEAKEQARAAGSERDALRASVQLLVNRIYRSPTEAEIESAVIEARAAADAFEVLDDDVGLAEAALAISYLQETRGRIAEARLWASSAFRHALAAGHPREATQAAGDLVGLSIFGPLPFDRFAADADELLSLGDPISGSVAHALMAAAALAVGDDLGFHEHEERWQDVLDRHGLAWFAATHGLWIAFVEISVGKAEAAERRLRDAREFLAALGQIWWVVLVDEFLCEAVRAQDRPREFLRLADAFEASVPLTDRGTLIRRQLLLARTHLLRGSTVEAETAARRALKLVEPTDHVTDHANALLMLADVLDVRDLGEHAAAARREAIAKLRAKGNLAAVARLGA
;
A
#
# COMPACT_ATOMS: atom_id res chain seq x y z
N MET A 1 27.74 6.30 21.59
CA MET A 1 26.56 6.78 22.35
C MET A 1 26.07 8.08 21.71
N GLY A 2 25.27 8.01 20.74
CA GLY A 2 24.57 9.11 20.09
C GLY A 2 23.27 8.56 19.59
N ARG A 3 22.21 8.61 20.41
CA ARG A 3 20.86 8.45 19.92
C ARG A 3 20.66 9.54 18.88
N GLY A 4 20.68 9.18 17.59
CA GLY A 4 20.18 10.01 16.52
C GLY A 4 18.75 10.38 16.89
N GLY A 5 18.56 11.61 17.36
CA GLY A 5 17.26 12.08 17.79
C GLY A 5 16.34 12.09 16.58
N ALA A 6 15.29 11.29 16.63
CA ALA A 6 14.11 11.59 15.85
C ALA A 6 13.81 13.09 16.02
N PRO A 7 13.51 13.84 14.96
CA PRO A 7 13.25 15.26 15.10
C PRO A 7 12.13 15.45 16.13
N ARG A 8 12.46 16.13 17.23
CA ARG A 8 11.46 16.54 18.20
C ARG A 8 10.55 17.53 17.49
N THR A 9 9.46 17.03 16.94
CA THR A 9 8.35 17.86 16.51
C THR A 9 7.84 18.56 17.76
N SER A 10 8.11 19.85 17.86
CA SER A 10 7.57 20.68 18.95
C SER A 10 6.06 20.58 18.89
N GLY A 11 5.42 20.11 19.96
CA GLY A 11 4.02 19.73 20.04
C GLY A 11 3.04 20.88 19.79
N ARG A 12 2.72 21.09 18.52
CA ARG A 12 1.66 21.98 18.05
C ARG A 12 0.78 21.38 16.95
N SER A 13 1.01 20.15 16.52
CA SER A 13 0.08 19.40 15.65
C SER A 13 -0.56 18.28 16.47
N ALA A 14 -1.88 18.18 16.47
CA ALA A 14 -2.62 17.10 17.11
C ALA A 14 -2.18 15.71 16.60
N ASP A 15 -1.59 15.65 15.41
CA ASP A 15 -1.15 14.43 14.73
C ASP A 15 0.33 14.06 15.02
N GLY A 16 1.07 14.89 15.75
CA GLY A 16 2.52 14.72 15.96
C GLY A 16 2.95 13.35 16.52
N PRO A 17 2.32 12.83 17.58
CA PRO A 17 2.62 11.50 18.10
C PRO A 17 2.30 10.38 17.11
N ALA A 18 1.13 10.40 16.48
CA ALA A 18 0.69 9.40 15.52
C ALA A 18 1.57 9.34 14.25
N VAL A 19 2.04 10.48 13.76
CA VAL A 19 3.01 10.56 12.65
C VAL A 19 4.37 10.01 13.08
N GLY A 20 4.82 10.32 14.31
CA GLY A 20 6.09 9.84 14.85
C GLY A 20 6.12 8.33 15.03
N ASP A 21 5.07 7.76 15.58
CA ASP A 21 4.95 6.32 15.81
C ASP A 21 4.85 5.54 14.49
N ARG A 22 4.08 6.04 13.51
CA ARG A 22 3.97 5.43 12.17
C ARG A 22 5.24 5.53 11.35
N LEU A 23 5.98 6.62 11.47
CA LEU A 23 7.30 6.73 10.83
C LEU A 23 8.33 5.81 11.50
N ALA A 24 8.28 5.65 12.81
CA ALA A 24 9.11 4.67 13.52
C ALA A 24 8.79 3.25 13.03
N GLN A 25 7.54 2.95 12.78
CA GLN A 25 7.07 1.69 12.20
C GLN A 25 7.59 1.50 10.75
N VAL A 26 7.44 2.50 9.88
CA VAL A 26 7.96 2.50 8.49
C VAL A 26 9.49 2.36 8.47
N LEU A 27 10.18 2.83 9.51
CA LEU A 27 11.64 2.73 9.66
C LEU A 27 12.10 1.42 10.35
N GLY A 28 11.20 0.45 10.56
CA GLY A 28 11.53 -0.85 11.13
C GLY A 28 11.61 -0.86 12.67
N VAL A 29 11.00 0.10 13.36
CA VAL A 29 10.97 0.19 14.83
C VAL A 29 9.60 -0.21 15.40
N GLY A 30 8.84 -1.05 14.66
CA GLY A 30 7.51 -1.54 15.06
C GLY A 30 6.80 -2.23 13.89
N GLU A 31 5.69 -2.92 14.16
CA GLU A 31 4.86 -3.55 13.12
C GLU A 31 4.14 -2.47 12.30
N ALA A 32 4.57 -2.22 11.07
CA ALA A 32 3.97 -1.25 10.16
C ALA A 32 3.29 -1.90 8.98
N LEU A 33 2.15 -1.34 8.59
CA LEU A 33 1.50 -1.60 7.31
C LEU A 33 2.09 -0.68 6.23
N ALA A 34 2.45 -1.20 5.07
CA ALA A 34 3.01 -0.42 3.95
C ALA A 34 2.11 0.75 3.51
N SER A 35 0.80 0.63 3.73
CA SER A 35 -0.20 1.65 3.46
C SER A 35 -0.11 2.90 4.33
N ASP A 36 0.39 2.75 5.55
CA ASP A 36 0.59 3.88 6.45
C ASP A 36 1.79 4.73 6.01
N ALA A 37 2.69 4.16 5.19
CA ALA A 37 3.88 4.84 4.69
C ALA A 37 3.54 6.08 3.85
N SER A 38 2.63 5.99 2.91
CA SER A 38 2.29 7.11 2.01
C SER A 38 1.66 8.28 2.78
N TRP A 39 0.71 8.00 3.66
CA TRP A 39 0.08 9.00 4.51
C TRP A 39 1.10 9.58 5.51
N ALA A 40 1.87 8.74 6.19
CA ALA A 40 2.82 9.17 7.20
C ALA A 40 3.97 10.00 6.60
N VAL A 41 4.52 9.58 5.46
CA VAL A 41 5.55 10.34 4.74
C VAL A 41 4.99 11.69 4.27
N ARG A 42 3.81 11.71 3.65
CA ARG A 42 3.17 12.96 3.22
C ARG A 42 2.95 13.89 4.42
N ARG A 43 2.36 13.39 5.50
CA ARG A 43 2.07 14.19 6.69
C ARG A 43 3.32 14.74 7.37
N LEU A 44 4.38 13.92 7.43
CA LEU A 44 5.69 14.39 7.90
C LEU A 44 6.19 15.56 7.05
N LEU A 45 6.18 15.42 5.73
CA LEU A 45 6.66 16.45 4.81
C LEU A 45 5.84 17.74 4.94
N GLU A 46 4.51 17.65 5.10
CA GLU A 46 3.64 18.80 5.33
C GLU A 46 3.93 19.51 6.66
N VAL A 47 4.14 18.75 7.74
CA VAL A 47 4.53 19.31 9.05
C VAL A 47 5.88 20.02 8.95
N LEU A 48 6.88 19.39 8.35
CA LEU A 48 8.20 20.00 8.15
C LEU A 48 8.11 21.23 7.24
N ALA A 49 7.31 21.17 6.17
CA ALA A 49 7.11 22.26 5.23
C ALA A 49 6.32 23.44 5.84
N SER A 50 5.56 23.22 6.90
CA SER A 50 4.86 24.30 7.61
C SER A 50 5.81 25.24 8.36
N GLU A 51 7.00 24.79 8.74
CA GLU A 51 8.01 25.59 9.42
C GLU A 51 8.96 26.31 8.43
N ARG A 52 9.28 25.67 7.31
CA ARG A 52 10.18 26.20 6.28
C ARG A 52 10.02 25.43 4.97
N PRO A 53 10.30 26.06 3.81
CA PRO A 53 10.33 25.33 2.53
C PRO A 53 11.24 24.12 2.58
N LEU A 54 10.77 22.98 2.06
CA LEU A 54 11.44 21.70 2.10
C LEU A 54 11.86 21.27 0.70
N VAL A 55 13.09 20.75 0.58
CA VAL A 55 13.57 20.09 -0.64
C VAL A 55 13.83 18.63 -0.30
N VAL A 56 13.16 17.74 -1.01
CA VAL A 56 13.33 16.28 -0.92
C VAL A 56 14.10 15.83 -2.15
N VAL A 57 15.28 15.25 -1.95
CA VAL A 57 16.12 14.73 -3.05
C VAL A 57 16.01 13.22 -3.05
N LEU A 58 15.59 12.66 -4.18
CA LEU A 58 15.54 11.23 -4.45
C LEU A 58 16.58 10.92 -5.54
N GLU A 59 17.66 10.26 -5.15
CA GLU A 59 18.72 9.88 -6.07
C GLU A 59 18.51 8.47 -6.62
N ASP A 60 18.95 8.25 -7.86
CA ASP A 60 18.92 6.95 -8.53
C ASP A 60 17.52 6.31 -8.59
N VAL A 61 16.48 7.12 -8.79
CA VAL A 61 15.06 6.69 -8.76
C VAL A 61 14.76 5.57 -9.76
N HIS A 62 15.54 5.45 -10.85
CA HIS A 62 15.43 4.38 -11.85
C HIS A 62 15.73 2.97 -11.30
N TRP A 63 16.31 2.88 -10.10
CA TRP A 63 16.59 1.62 -9.40
C TRP A 63 15.57 1.30 -8.33
N ALA A 64 14.65 2.25 -8.10
CA ALA A 64 13.60 2.04 -7.12
C ALA A 64 12.59 1.00 -7.62
N GLU A 65 12.16 0.14 -6.72
CA GLU A 65 11.12 -0.83 -6.99
C GLU A 65 9.76 -0.15 -7.21
N THR A 66 8.86 -0.86 -7.87
CA THR A 66 7.51 -0.37 -8.18
C THR A 66 6.78 0.23 -6.98
N PRO A 67 6.77 -0.40 -5.78
CA PRO A 67 6.09 0.17 -4.61
C PRO A 67 6.68 1.52 -4.16
N MET A 68 8.00 1.68 -4.22
CA MET A 68 8.65 2.95 -3.87
C MET A 68 8.36 4.05 -4.89
N LEU A 69 8.29 3.70 -6.17
CA LEU A 69 7.90 4.63 -7.23
C LEU A 69 6.45 5.07 -7.08
N ASP A 70 5.56 4.14 -6.75
CA ASP A 70 4.14 4.41 -6.49
C ASP A 70 3.96 5.29 -5.23
N LEU A 71 4.72 5.01 -4.18
CA LEU A 71 4.77 5.84 -2.98
C LEU A 71 5.19 7.27 -3.30
N ALA A 72 6.31 7.44 -4.03
CA ALA A 72 6.80 8.76 -4.41
C ALA A 72 5.77 9.52 -5.26
N ASP A 73 5.13 8.86 -6.23
CA ASP A 73 4.08 9.42 -7.07
C ASP A 73 2.87 9.87 -6.24
N ALA A 74 2.38 9.02 -5.35
CA ALA A 74 1.25 9.32 -4.47
C ALA A 74 1.54 10.50 -3.52
N VAL A 75 2.75 10.57 -2.97
CA VAL A 75 3.16 11.68 -2.10
C VAL A 75 3.29 12.98 -2.87
N VAL A 76 3.95 12.97 -4.04
CA VAL A 76 4.12 14.17 -4.88
C VAL A 76 2.79 14.75 -5.34
N GLU A 77 1.82 13.91 -5.67
CA GLU A 77 0.50 14.37 -6.13
C GLU A 77 -0.31 15.05 -5.02
N ARG A 78 -0.13 14.64 -3.77
CA ARG A 78 -1.05 14.97 -2.67
C ARG A 78 -0.45 15.85 -1.60
N VAL A 79 0.88 16.03 -1.58
CA VAL A 79 1.54 16.86 -0.57
C VAL A 79 1.12 18.33 -0.73
N HIS A 80 0.76 18.95 0.39
CA HIS A 80 0.39 20.37 0.46
C HIS A 80 1.49 21.15 1.16
N GLY A 81 1.79 22.35 0.63
CA GLY A 81 2.81 23.24 1.20
C GLY A 81 4.02 23.46 0.27
N PRO A 82 5.02 24.19 0.74
CA PRO A 82 6.22 24.51 -0.04
C PRO A 82 7.23 23.34 -0.04
N VAL A 83 6.92 22.24 -0.73
CA VAL A 83 7.76 21.07 -0.88
C VAL A 83 8.20 20.95 -2.33
N LEU A 84 9.51 20.84 -2.56
CA LEU A 84 10.12 20.55 -3.85
C LEU A 84 10.70 19.14 -3.82
N PHE A 85 10.26 18.29 -4.74
CA PHE A 85 10.90 16.99 -5.00
C PHE A 85 11.88 17.13 -6.16
N LEU A 86 13.12 16.73 -5.93
CA LEU A 86 14.16 16.63 -6.94
C LEU A 86 14.50 15.15 -7.14
N CYS A 87 13.98 14.58 -8.23
CA CYS A 87 14.21 13.17 -8.57
C CYS A 87 15.33 13.07 -9.61
N LEU A 88 16.43 12.40 -9.26
CA LEU A 88 17.54 12.11 -10.15
C LEU A 88 17.39 10.68 -10.69
N ALA A 89 17.28 10.55 -12.01
CA ALA A 89 17.08 9.27 -12.65
C ALA A 89 17.82 9.19 -13.99
N ARG A 90 18.09 7.97 -14.45
CA ARG A 90 18.50 7.72 -15.83
C ARG A 90 17.30 7.67 -16.77
N PRO A 91 17.50 7.85 -18.10
CA PRO A 91 16.43 7.79 -19.09
C PRO A 91 15.60 6.49 -19.06
N GLU A 92 16.19 5.38 -18.62
CA GLU A 92 15.55 4.06 -18.53
C GLU A 92 14.30 4.06 -17.63
N LEU A 93 14.23 4.97 -16.64
CA LEU A 93 13.01 5.15 -15.84
C LEU A 93 11.80 5.52 -16.71
N LEU A 94 12.01 6.40 -17.70
CA LEU A 94 10.94 6.83 -18.60
C LEU A 94 10.58 5.76 -19.65
N GLU A 95 11.50 4.85 -19.96
CA GLU A 95 11.23 3.68 -20.80
C GLU A 95 10.36 2.67 -20.06
N GLN A 96 10.67 2.42 -18.77
CA GLN A 96 9.91 1.51 -17.92
C GLN A 96 8.57 2.10 -17.46
N ARG A 97 8.53 3.40 -17.21
CA ARG A 97 7.36 4.16 -16.76
C ARG A 97 7.17 5.44 -17.60
N PRO A 98 6.61 5.34 -18.81
CA PRO A 98 6.41 6.50 -19.69
C PRO A 98 5.49 7.58 -19.09
N THR A 99 4.67 7.20 -18.10
CA THR A 99 3.76 8.11 -17.39
C THR A 99 4.39 8.79 -16.17
N TRP A 100 5.63 8.46 -15.80
CA TRP A 100 6.33 9.10 -14.70
C TRP A 100 6.44 10.61 -14.94
N ALA A 101 5.93 11.42 -14.02
CA ALA A 101 5.82 12.87 -14.12
C ALA A 101 5.01 13.40 -15.32
N ALA A 102 4.58 12.57 -16.27
CA ALA A 102 3.82 12.99 -17.44
C ALA A 102 2.41 13.45 -17.06
N GLY A 103 2.03 14.64 -17.55
CA GLY A 103 0.68 15.19 -17.31
C GLY A 103 0.45 15.80 -15.92
N LYS A 104 1.44 15.82 -15.04
CA LYS A 104 1.34 16.45 -13.71
C LYS A 104 1.56 17.97 -13.84
N PRO A 105 0.61 18.81 -13.40
CA PRO A 105 0.66 20.27 -13.65
C PRO A 105 1.85 21.00 -13.02
N ARG A 106 2.55 20.34 -12.07
CA ARG A 106 3.67 20.94 -11.32
C ARG A 106 4.99 20.17 -11.50
N ALA A 107 5.05 19.23 -12.44
CA ALA A 107 6.26 18.47 -12.74
C ALA A 107 7.01 19.08 -13.93
N ILE A 108 8.32 19.18 -13.80
CA ILE A 108 9.24 19.60 -14.86
C ILE A 108 10.26 18.48 -15.03
N THR A 109 10.37 17.94 -16.23
CA THR A 109 11.42 16.97 -16.59
C THR A 109 12.49 17.70 -17.38
N THR A 110 13.75 17.60 -16.91
CA THR A 110 14.92 18.18 -17.56
C THR A 110 15.93 17.09 -17.83
N THR A 111 16.32 16.92 -19.07
CA THR A 111 17.44 16.03 -19.44
C THR A 111 18.73 16.83 -19.39
N LEU A 112 19.70 16.37 -18.59
CA LEU A 112 21.03 16.96 -18.55
C LEU A 112 21.84 16.47 -19.76
N PRO A 113 22.32 17.38 -20.64
CA PRO A 113 23.20 16.99 -21.71
C PRO A 113 24.61 16.68 -21.14
N PRO A 114 25.47 15.99 -21.87
CA PRO A 114 26.89 15.91 -21.55
C PRO A 114 27.52 17.32 -21.38
N LEU A 115 28.58 17.42 -20.61
CA LEU A 115 29.36 18.67 -20.49
C LEU A 115 29.79 19.16 -21.86
N THR A 116 29.80 20.48 -22.06
CA THR A 116 30.39 21.04 -23.25
C THR A 116 31.90 20.74 -23.29
N PRO A 117 32.54 20.71 -24.46
CA PRO A 117 34.01 20.49 -24.56
C PRO A 117 34.81 21.47 -23.69
N GLU A 118 34.34 22.71 -23.55
CA GLU A 118 34.97 23.74 -22.71
C GLU A 118 34.81 23.42 -21.22
N ASP A 119 33.62 23.04 -20.78
CA ASP A 119 33.36 22.66 -19.38
C ASP A 119 34.08 21.36 -19.01
N ALA A 120 34.07 20.36 -19.90
CA ALA A 120 34.79 19.10 -19.71
C ALA A 120 36.28 19.33 -19.53
N ARG A 121 36.85 20.25 -20.32
CA ARG A 121 38.26 20.65 -20.23
C ARG A 121 38.57 21.34 -18.90
N LEU A 122 37.71 22.27 -18.46
CA LEU A 122 37.89 22.96 -17.17
C LEU A 122 37.86 21.95 -16.00
N VAL A 123 36.96 20.98 -16.04
CA VAL A 123 36.89 19.90 -15.03
C VAL A 123 38.16 19.05 -15.08
N ALA A 124 38.60 18.61 -16.26
CA ALA A 124 39.80 17.80 -16.43
C ALA A 124 41.08 18.54 -15.97
N GLU A 125 41.24 19.82 -16.31
CA GLU A 125 42.35 20.64 -15.85
C GLU A 125 42.37 20.82 -14.33
N HIS A 126 41.18 20.98 -13.72
CA HIS A 126 41.04 21.06 -12.25
C HIS A 126 41.47 19.76 -11.57
N LEU A 127 41.00 18.62 -12.07
CA LEU A 127 41.28 17.30 -11.51
C LEU A 127 42.72 16.83 -11.71
N LEU A 128 43.31 17.09 -12.88
CA LEU A 128 44.67 16.68 -13.25
C LEU A 128 45.72 17.64 -12.72
N GLY A 129 45.35 18.88 -12.40
CA GLY A 129 46.20 19.94 -11.92
C GLY A 129 46.92 20.71 -13.04
N PRO A 130 47.49 21.90 -12.72
CA PRO A 130 47.99 22.86 -13.72
C PRO A 130 49.27 22.41 -14.45
N GLN A 131 49.89 21.31 -14.07
CA GLN A 131 51.11 20.78 -14.69
C GLN A 131 50.83 19.58 -15.62
N ALA A 132 49.55 19.20 -15.80
CA ALA A 132 49.19 18.11 -16.70
C ALA A 132 49.52 18.49 -18.17
N PRO A 133 50.10 17.56 -18.94
CA PRO A 133 50.32 17.81 -20.37
C PRO A 133 48.99 18.04 -21.10
N ILE A 134 48.95 19.02 -22.00
CA ILE A 134 47.75 19.37 -22.77
C ILE A 134 47.22 18.14 -23.53
N LEU A 135 48.06 17.32 -24.09
CA LEU A 135 47.68 16.09 -24.80
C LEU A 135 46.97 15.07 -23.89
N VAL A 136 47.32 14.99 -22.60
CA VAL A 136 46.65 14.12 -21.63
C VAL A 136 45.27 14.67 -21.30
N VAL A 137 45.18 15.98 -21.11
CA VAL A 137 43.87 16.66 -20.85
C VAL A 137 42.93 16.43 -22.04
N GLU A 138 43.38 16.68 -23.26
CA GLU A 138 42.60 16.46 -24.48
C GLU A 138 42.18 15.01 -24.62
N ARG A 139 43.06 14.05 -24.41
CA ARG A 139 42.74 12.62 -24.50
C ARG A 139 41.74 12.15 -23.44
N VAL A 140 41.85 12.68 -22.23
CA VAL A 140 40.86 12.42 -21.14
C VAL A 140 39.50 13.00 -21.50
N CYS A 141 39.44 14.22 -22.03
CA CYS A 141 38.21 14.86 -22.46
C CYS A 141 37.53 14.11 -23.62
N ASP A 142 38.35 13.76 -24.66
CA ASP A 142 37.85 13.03 -25.83
C ASP A 142 37.29 11.66 -25.45
N THR A 143 37.96 10.94 -24.54
CA THR A 143 37.51 9.62 -24.08
C THR A 143 36.26 9.72 -23.20
N ALA A 144 36.15 10.77 -22.39
CA ALA A 144 35.01 10.94 -21.48
C ALA A 144 33.74 11.43 -22.19
N GLU A 145 33.84 11.97 -23.43
CA GLU A 145 32.70 12.46 -24.22
C GLU A 145 31.77 13.39 -23.44
N GLY A 146 32.33 14.21 -22.54
CA GLY A 146 31.59 15.12 -21.69
C GLY A 146 30.85 14.46 -20.50
N ASN A 147 31.12 13.20 -20.21
CA ASN A 147 30.56 12.53 -19.01
C ASN A 147 31.40 12.89 -17.76
N PRO A 148 30.84 13.63 -16.77
CA PRO A 148 31.56 14.06 -15.58
C PRO A 148 32.16 12.91 -14.76
N LEU A 149 31.36 11.84 -14.59
CA LEU A 149 31.80 10.67 -13.83
C LEU A 149 32.98 9.96 -14.53
N TYR A 150 32.96 9.92 -15.87
CA TYR A 150 34.02 9.31 -16.61
C TYR A 150 35.31 10.12 -16.49
N LEU A 151 35.23 11.46 -16.52
CA LEU A 151 36.35 12.35 -16.24
C LEU A 151 36.96 12.09 -14.86
N GLU A 152 36.13 12.00 -13.83
CA GLU A 152 36.54 11.73 -12.46
C GLU A 152 37.23 10.35 -12.34
N GLN A 153 36.63 9.32 -12.92
CA GLN A 153 37.13 7.95 -12.83
C GLN A 153 38.46 7.77 -13.66
N LEU A 154 38.59 8.44 -14.80
CA LEU A 154 39.83 8.47 -15.55
C LEU A 154 40.95 9.14 -14.74
N THR A 155 40.66 10.26 -14.10
CA THR A 155 41.61 10.97 -13.25
C THR A 155 42.03 10.12 -12.05
N ALA A 156 41.11 9.44 -11.42
CA ALA A 156 41.40 8.53 -10.33
C ALA A 156 42.28 7.35 -10.78
N MET A 157 42.01 6.79 -11.97
CA MET A 157 42.85 5.74 -12.55
C MET A 157 44.32 6.25 -12.79
N LEU A 158 44.48 7.47 -13.28
CA LEU A 158 45.80 8.07 -13.48
C LEU A 158 46.53 8.29 -12.14
N ALA A 159 45.78 8.62 -11.08
CA ALA A 159 46.33 8.70 -9.72
C ALA A 159 46.76 7.31 -9.20
N ASP A 160 45.93 6.27 -9.41
CA ASP A 160 46.26 4.88 -9.05
C ASP A 160 47.48 4.35 -9.82
N GLN A 161 47.78 4.91 -11.00
CA GLN A 161 49.00 4.63 -11.78
C GLN A 161 50.22 5.40 -11.28
N GLY A 162 50.05 6.23 -10.25
CA GLY A 162 51.17 7.07 -9.73
C GLY A 162 51.53 8.26 -10.62
N LEU A 163 50.69 8.59 -11.59
CA LEU A 163 50.90 9.74 -12.50
C LEU A 163 50.41 11.06 -11.88
N LEU A 164 49.61 10.96 -10.79
CA LEU A 164 49.12 12.09 -9.99
C LEU A 164 49.53 11.91 -8.54
N ALA A 165 50.14 12.92 -7.95
CA ALA A 165 50.45 12.98 -6.53
C ALA A 165 49.92 14.30 -5.93
N ASN A 166 49.05 14.21 -4.90
CA ASN A 166 48.43 15.39 -4.23
C ASN A 166 47.77 16.36 -5.24
N GLY A 167 47.04 15.83 -6.26
CA GLY A 167 46.34 16.64 -7.26
C GLY A 167 47.32 17.34 -8.26
N ARG A 168 48.51 16.84 -8.39
CA ARG A 168 49.51 17.38 -9.35
C ARG A 168 50.03 16.26 -10.21
N TRP A 169 50.19 16.54 -11.52
CA TRP A 169 50.84 15.66 -12.47
C TRP A 169 52.32 15.44 -12.13
N VAL A 170 52.73 14.20 -11.99
CA VAL A 170 54.14 13.81 -11.72
C VAL A 170 54.70 12.87 -12.80
N GLY A 171 53.91 12.51 -13.82
CA GLY A 171 54.32 11.68 -14.94
C GLY A 171 55.35 12.38 -15.80
N SER A 172 56.34 11.64 -16.35
CA SER A 172 57.37 12.16 -17.26
C SER A 172 56.87 12.09 -18.71
N GLY A 173 56.53 13.24 -19.30
CA GLY A 173 56.28 13.37 -20.75
C GLY A 173 54.95 12.75 -21.24
N ASP A 174 54.84 12.53 -22.55
CA ASP A 174 53.76 11.87 -23.27
C ASP A 174 53.77 10.35 -22.98
N ALA A 175 53.59 9.97 -21.73
CA ALA A 175 53.45 8.56 -21.37
C ALA A 175 52.29 7.96 -22.16
N ASP A 176 52.54 6.82 -22.77
CA ASP A 176 51.53 6.01 -23.48
C ASP A 176 50.54 5.47 -22.44
N VAL A 177 49.62 6.36 -22.00
CA VAL A 177 48.59 6.03 -21.02
C VAL A 177 47.52 5.26 -21.78
N GLU A 178 47.41 3.95 -21.54
CA GLU A 178 46.31 3.16 -22.03
C GLU A 178 45.03 3.60 -21.29
N ILE A 179 44.17 4.34 -22.00
CA ILE A 179 42.87 4.78 -21.50
C ILE A 179 41.80 3.81 -22.01
N PRO A 180 41.04 3.12 -21.13
CA PRO A 180 39.93 2.26 -21.53
C PRO A 180 38.83 3.05 -22.26
N VAL A 181 38.29 2.47 -23.32
CA VAL A 181 37.31 3.13 -24.22
C VAL A 181 35.92 3.29 -23.59
N THR A 182 35.60 2.55 -22.51
CA THR A 182 34.33 2.63 -21.84
C THR A 182 34.48 2.78 -20.33
N LEU A 183 33.54 3.43 -19.68
CA LEU A 183 33.53 3.58 -18.23
C LEU A 183 33.51 2.22 -17.50
N GLN A 184 32.82 1.22 -18.05
CA GLN A 184 32.79 -0.14 -17.48
C GLN A 184 34.18 -0.79 -17.57
N ALA A 185 34.88 -0.70 -18.71
CA ALA A 185 36.24 -1.21 -18.87
C ALA A 185 37.22 -0.49 -17.94
N LEU A 186 37.03 0.80 -17.73
CA LEU A 186 37.84 1.59 -16.79
C LEU A 186 37.63 1.11 -15.35
N LEU A 187 36.39 0.94 -14.91
CA LEU A 187 36.09 0.45 -13.56
C LEU A 187 36.60 -0.97 -13.35
N ALA A 188 36.44 -1.85 -14.34
CA ALA A 188 37.02 -3.19 -14.31
C ALA A 188 38.54 -3.16 -14.15
N ALA A 189 39.24 -2.33 -14.94
CA ALA A 189 40.69 -2.16 -14.85
C ALA A 189 41.14 -1.57 -13.50
N ARG A 190 40.33 -0.71 -12.86
CA ARG A 190 40.59 -0.23 -11.50
C ARG A 190 40.44 -1.33 -10.47
N LEU A 191 39.40 -2.17 -10.58
CA LEU A 191 39.20 -3.31 -9.72
C LEU A 191 40.32 -4.35 -9.84
N ASP A 192 40.80 -4.61 -11.08
CA ASP A 192 41.86 -5.55 -11.33
C ASP A 192 43.22 -5.12 -10.71
N ARG A 193 43.38 -3.82 -10.43
CA ARG A 193 44.60 -3.26 -9.77
C ARG A 193 44.53 -3.23 -8.26
N LEU A 194 43.37 -3.61 -7.67
CA LEU A 194 43.27 -3.77 -6.22
C LEU A 194 44.08 -4.97 -5.77
N ASP A 195 44.66 -4.85 -4.57
CA ASP A 195 45.26 -6.02 -3.91
C ASP A 195 44.15 -7.09 -3.70
N PRO A 196 44.56 -8.38 -3.66
CA PRO A 196 43.57 -9.49 -3.64
C PRO A 196 42.51 -9.38 -2.56
N VAL A 197 42.88 -8.99 -1.30
CA VAL A 197 41.94 -8.90 -0.19
C VAL A 197 40.96 -7.73 -0.34
N PRO A 198 41.40 -6.47 -0.58
CA PRO A 198 40.47 -5.36 -0.87
C PRO A 198 39.54 -5.63 -2.06
N ARG A 199 40.01 -6.26 -3.12
CA ARG A 199 39.22 -6.65 -4.28
C ARG A 199 38.11 -7.63 -3.85
N GLN A 200 38.47 -8.70 -3.17
CA GLN A 200 37.53 -9.71 -2.69
C GLN A 200 36.47 -9.11 -1.75
N ILE A 201 36.85 -8.22 -0.85
CA ILE A 201 35.95 -7.53 0.06
C ILE A 201 34.95 -6.66 -0.70
N LEU A 202 35.41 -5.90 -1.70
CA LEU A 202 34.56 -5.06 -2.52
C LEU A 202 33.54 -5.87 -3.35
N GLU A 203 34.03 -6.96 -3.98
CA GLU A 203 33.21 -7.90 -4.74
C GLU A 203 32.11 -8.53 -3.87
N ARG A 204 32.42 -8.95 -2.65
CA ARG A 204 31.43 -9.55 -1.73
C ARG A 204 30.46 -8.56 -1.14
N ALA A 205 30.93 -7.34 -0.82
CA ALA A 205 30.05 -6.29 -0.36
C ALA A 205 28.96 -5.96 -1.39
N SER A 206 29.26 -6.15 -2.69
CA SER A 206 28.30 -5.88 -3.78
C SER A 206 27.06 -6.78 -3.78
N VAL A 207 27.10 -7.95 -3.09
CA VAL A 207 26.00 -8.91 -3.05
C VAL A 207 24.85 -8.42 -2.16
N GLU A 208 25.13 -7.71 -1.04
CA GLU A 208 24.10 -7.10 -0.21
C GLU A 208 23.45 -5.88 -0.90
N GLY A 209 24.21 -5.16 -1.71
CA GLY A 209 23.72 -4.04 -2.50
C GLY A 209 24.52 -2.75 -2.32
N ARG A 210 23.88 -1.60 -2.67
CA ARG A 210 24.52 -0.28 -2.59
C ARG A 210 24.99 0.08 -1.18
N ARG A 211 24.21 -0.33 -0.19
CA ARG A 211 24.49 -0.21 1.24
C ARG A 211 24.69 -1.60 1.80
N PHE A 212 25.67 -1.74 2.64
CA PHE A 212 25.98 -3.03 3.23
C PHE A 212 26.43 -2.90 4.69
N ARG A 213 26.26 -3.99 5.44
CA ARG A 213 26.66 -4.10 6.84
C ARG A 213 27.97 -4.82 6.94
N ILE A 214 28.87 -4.34 7.80
CA ILE A 214 30.16 -5.03 8.05
C ILE A 214 29.92 -6.46 8.59
N ALA A 215 28.88 -6.66 9.40
CA ALA A 215 28.54 -7.98 9.93
C ALA A 215 28.18 -8.96 8.79
N ALA A 216 27.33 -8.55 7.84
CA ALA A 216 27.01 -9.35 6.66
C ALA A 216 28.24 -9.62 5.80
N LEU A 217 29.06 -8.60 5.57
CA LEU A 217 30.31 -8.75 4.81
C LEU A 217 31.28 -9.76 5.46
N ARG A 218 31.43 -9.73 6.79
CA ARG A 218 32.23 -10.73 7.53
C ARG A 218 31.70 -12.14 7.36
N ALA A 219 30.39 -12.32 7.35
CA ALA A 219 29.78 -13.64 7.08
C ALA A 219 30.06 -14.12 5.65
N LEU A 220 30.00 -13.20 4.66
CA LEU A 220 30.31 -13.51 3.27
C LEU A 220 31.82 -13.71 3.02
N ALA A 221 32.68 -13.15 3.86
CA ALA A 221 34.13 -13.18 3.77
C ALA A 221 34.78 -13.97 4.93
N SER A 222 34.15 -15.05 5.35
CA SER A 222 34.55 -15.82 6.56
C SER A 222 35.98 -16.35 6.55
N GLU A 223 36.63 -16.46 5.39
CA GLU A 223 38.04 -16.84 5.24
C GLU A 223 39.02 -15.67 5.43
N VAL A 224 38.54 -14.41 5.51
CA VAL A 224 39.34 -13.21 5.77
C VAL A 224 39.19 -12.83 7.23
N SER A 225 40.29 -12.54 7.91
CA SER A 225 40.22 -12.15 9.31
C SER A 225 39.50 -10.81 9.52
N PRO A 226 38.85 -10.55 10.67
CA PRO A 226 38.17 -9.28 10.93
C PRO A 226 39.08 -8.05 10.76
N ASP A 227 40.35 -8.13 11.18
CA ASP A 227 41.32 -7.03 11.06
C ASP A 227 41.68 -6.75 9.59
N GLU A 228 41.78 -7.79 8.77
CA GLU A 228 42.01 -7.64 7.33
C GLU A 228 40.80 -7.05 6.62
N VAL A 229 39.57 -7.41 7.02
CA VAL A 229 38.34 -6.79 6.50
C VAL A 229 38.32 -5.29 6.78
N GLU A 230 38.62 -4.86 8.03
CA GLU A 230 38.67 -3.46 8.41
C GLU A 230 39.79 -2.71 7.64
N SER A 231 40.97 -3.29 7.53
CA SER A 231 42.08 -2.73 6.77
C SER A 231 41.72 -2.55 5.29
N ALA A 232 41.04 -3.57 4.69
CA ALA A 232 40.61 -3.51 3.30
C ALA A 232 39.55 -2.41 3.07
N ILE A 233 38.56 -2.29 3.97
CA ILE A 233 37.53 -1.21 3.91
C ILE A 233 38.20 0.16 3.98
N GLY A 234 39.14 0.39 4.92
CA GLY A 234 39.87 1.65 5.01
C GLY A 234 40.73 1.94 3.77
N SER A 235 41.27 0.90 3.10
CA SER A 235 41.96 1.05 1.80
C SER A 235 40.99 1.46 0.68
N LEU A 236 39.80 0.84 0.62
CA LEU A 236 38.77 1.13 -0.38
C LEU A 236 38.16 2.51 -0.19
N GLU A 237 38.02 2.99 1.05
CA GLU A 237 37.60 4.35 1.38
C GLU A 237 38.61 5.37 0.85
N ARG A 238 39.90 5.19 1.17
CA ARG A 238 40.95 6.10 0.66
C ARG A 238 41.03 6.17 -0.86
N LYS A 239 40.65 5.08 -1.53
CA LYS A 239 40.56 5.00 -3.01
C LYS A 239 39.24 5.58 -3.57
N GLY A 240 38.35 6.07 -2.70
CA GLY A 240 37.05 6.63 -3.09
C GLY A 240 36.05 5.63 -3.67
N LEU A 241 36.19 4.33 -3.36
CA LEU A 241 35.28 3.26 -3.81
C LEU A 241 34.17 3.00 -2.82
N LEU A 242 34.43 3.18 -1.53
CA LEU A 242 33.45 3.04 -0.43
C LEU A 242 33.39 4.31 0.40
N GLN A 243 32.26 4.53 1.06
CA GLN A 243 32.02 5.63 1.99
C GLN A 243 31.29 5.13 3.24
N PRO A 244 31.64 5.62 4.46
CA PRO A 244 30.89 5.31 5.65
C PRO A 244 29.49 5.95 5.59
N GLU A 245 28.50 5.26 6.11
CA GLU A 245 27.12 5.76 6.18
C GLU A 245 26.74 6.22 7.59
N ASP A 246 27.34 5.61 8.60
CA ASP A 246 27.13 5.96 10.01
C ASP A 246 28.46 6.28 10.74
N GLU A 247 28.35 7.09 11.81
CA GLU A 247 29.52 7.44 12.65
C GLU A 247 30.05 6.24 13.45
N ALA A 248 29.24 5.20 13.64
CA ALA A 248 29.61 3.98 14.34
C ALA A 248 30.39 3.00 13.47
N GLY A 249 30.45 3.24 12.14
CA GLY A 249 31.20 2.43 11.18
C GLY A 249 30.59 1.05 10.92
N GLY A 250 29.34 0.81 11.32
CA GLY A 250 28.66 -0.47 11.12
C GLY A 250 28.05 -0.63 9.73
N ARG A 251 27.76 0.49 9.07
CA ARG A 251 27.15 0.54 7.73
C ARG A 251 28.02 1.33 6.75
N TRP A 252 28.14 0.80 5.56
CA TRP A 252 28.92 1.36 4.47
C TRP A 252 28.12 1.39 3.18
N ARG A 253 28.51 2.25 2.25
CA ARG A 253 27.94 2.31 0.92
C ARG A 253 28.98 2.39 -0.16
N PHE A 254 28.63 1.91 -1.33
CA PHE A 254 29.41 2.16 -2.55
C PHE A 254 29.35 3.65 -2.91
N ALA A 255 30.49 4.26 -3.22
CA ALA A 255 30.58 5.67 -3.59
C ALA A 255 29.72 5.95 -4.85
N HIS A 256 29.73 5.03 -5.81
CA HIS A 256 28.96 5.10 -7.05
C HIS A 256 28.33 3.77 -7.38
N ALA A 257 27.09 3.81 -7.93
CA ALA A 257 26.36 2.62 -8.35
C ALA A 257 27.11 1.79 -9.41
N LEU A 258 27.87 2.44 -10.30
CA LEU A 258 28.67 1.74 -11.30
C LEU A 258 29.85 0.95 -10.71
N VAL A 259 30.38 1.39 -9.57
CA VAL A 259 31.41 0.62 -8.84
C VAL A 259 30.79 -0.65 -8.27
N LEU A 260 29.59 -0.55 -7.69
CA LEU A 260 28.80 -1.70 -7.24
C LEU A 260 28.56 -2.69 -8.39
N GLU A 261 28.07 -2.18 -9.53
CA GLU A 261 27.78 -3.00 -10.69
C GLU A 261 29.03 -3.70 -11.22
N ALA A 262 30.15 -3.00 -11.36
CA ALA A 262 31.41 -3.56 -11.79
C ALA A 262 31.92 -4.64 -10.81
N ALA A 263 31.86 -4.38 -9.50
CA ALA A 263 32.24 -5.35 -8.47
C ALA A 263 31.36 -6.60 -8.49
N TYR A 264 30.05 -6.42 -8.66
CA TYR A 264 29.11 -7.53 -8.76
C TYR A 264 29.32 -8.35 -10.03
N GLN A 265 29.59 -7.69 -11.17
CA GLN A 265 29.86 -8.38 -12.44
C GLN A 265 31.23 -9.08 -12.49
N ALA A 266 32.19 -8.68 -11.65
CA ALA A 266 33.47 -9.37 -11.51
C ALA A 266 33.34 -10.76 -10.86
N LEU A 267 32.29 -10.98 -10.05
CA LEU A 267 31.97 -12.30 -9.50
C LEU A 267 31.44 -13.24 -10.60
N SER A 268 31.85 -14.50 -10.62
CA SER A 268 31.21 -15.51 -11.48
C SER A 268 29.75 -15.73 -11.07
N LYS A 269 28.89 -16.20 -11.98
CA LYS A 269 27.49 -16.47 -11.69
C LYS A 269 27.33 -17.52 -10.56
N GLU A 270 28.21 -18.56 -10.55
CA GLU A 270 28.23 -19.54 -9.48
C GLU A 270 28.49 -18.89 -8.12
N LEU A 271 29.53 -18.03 -8.05
CA LEU A 271 29.90 -17.38 -6.81
C LEU A 271 28.82 -16.39 -6.34
N ARG A 272 28.20 -15.65 -7.28
CA ARG A 272 27.05 -14.78 -6.94
C ARG A 272 25.91 -15.59 -6.33
N ALA A 273 25.56 -16.75 -6.93
CA ALA A 273 24.52 -17.60 -6.42
C ALA A 273 24.83 -18.09 -5.00
N ASP A 274 26.06 -18.57 -4.77
CA ASP A 274 26.51 -19.01 -3.46
C ASP A 274 26.51 -17.86 -2.42
N MET A 275 26.94 -16.67 -2.82
CA MET A 275 26.96 -15.52 -1.92
C MET A 275 25.55 -15.03 -1.55
N HIS A 276 24.60 -15.01 -2.50
CA HIS A 276 23.21 -14.70 -2.20
C HIS A 276 22.57 -15.71 -1.24
N GLU A 277 22.84 -17.01 -1.41
CA GLU A 277 22.36 -18.04 -0.48
C GLU A 277 22.97 -17.86 0.91
N ARG A 278 24.30 -17.64 1.02
CA ARG A 278 24.98 -17.39 2.29
C ARG A 278 24.48 -16.13 2.99
N LEU A 279 24.21 -15.07 2.23
CA LEU A 279 23.65 -13.84 2.77
C LEU A 279 22.24 -14.09 3.33
N ALA A 280 21.42 -14.83 2.59
CA ALA A 280 20.09 -15.23 3.04
C ALA A 280 20.14 -16.05 4.35
N ASP A 281 21.05 -17.04 4.43
CA ASP A 281 21.24 -17.85 5.64
C ASP A 281 21.67 -16.99 6.84
N TRP A 282 22.62 -16.06 6.63
CA TRP A 282 23.07 -15.14 7.66
C TRP A 282 21.94 -14.20 8.14
N MET A 283 21.11 -13.68 7.22
CA MET A 283 19.97 -12.84 7.57
C MET A 283 18.94 -13.58 8.40
N ILE A 284 18.70 -14.87 8.14
CA ILE A 284 17.78 -15.70 8.94
C ILE A 284 18.32 -15.86 10.38
N GLU A 285 19.63 -15.99 10.55
CA GLU A 285 20.26 -16.19 11.86
C GLU A 285 20.32 -14.90 12.70
N GLU A 286 20.62 -13.77 12.06
CA GLU A 286 20.92 -12.52 12.76
C GLU A 286 19.71 -11.58 12.88
N ASP A 287 18.84 -11.56 11.87
CA ASP A 287 17.72 -10.64 11.76
C ASP A 287 16.34 -11.31 12.02
N ALA A 288 16.32 -12.50 12.63
CA ALA A 288 15.10 -13.31 12.82
C ALA A 288 13.93 -12.58 13.48
N ASP A 289 14.20 -11.56 14.30
CA ASP A 289 13.20 -10.79 15.02
C ASP A 289 12.69 -9.56 14.20
N GLN A 290 13.19 -9.35 12.96
CA GLN A 290 12.74 -8.24 12.12
C GLN A 290 11.55 -8.67 11.25
N PRO A 291 10.43 -7.91 11.23
CA PRO A 291 9.20 -8.32 10.55
C PRO A 291 9.36 -8.46 9.02
N ASP A 292 10.28 -7.71 8.41
CA ASP A 292 10.44 -7.67 6.94
C ASP A 292 11.58 -8.58 6.43
N VAL A 293 12.22 -9.35 7.32
CA VAL A 293 13.36 -10.18 6.94
C VAL A 293 12.98 -11.26 5.91
N ASP A 294 11.79 -11.84 6.02
CA ASP A 294 11.31 -12.90 5.11
C ASP A 294 11.35 -12.45 3.63
N GLU A 295 10.89 -11.25 3.32
CA GLU A 295 10.89 -10.75 1.95
C GLU A 295 12.30 -10.54 1.42
N SER A 296 13.17 -9.90 2.22
CA SER A 296 14.55 -9.64 1.84
C SER A 296 15.32 -10.95 1.61
N VAL A 297 15.16 -11.91 2.51
CA VAL A 297 15.75 -13.26 2.39
C VAL A 297 15.22 -13.97 1.15
N ALA A 298 13.89 -13.95 0.94
CA ALA A 298 13.29 -14.59 -0.23
C ALA A 298 13.83 -14.02 -1.55
N ARG A 299 14.04 -12.70 -1.64
CA ARG A 299 14.64 -12.05 -2.82
C ARG A 299 16.07 -12.52 -3.08
N HIS A 300 16.88 -12.69 -2.05
CA HIS A 300 18.23 -13.22 -2.21
C HIS A 300 18.22 -14.70 -2.63
N LEU A 301 17.36 -15.54 -2.06
CA LEU A 301 17.21 -16.93 -2.48
C LEU A 301 16.70 -17.07 -3.92
N GLU A 302 15.73 -16.26 -4.32
CA GLU A 302 15.22 -16.21 -5.69
C GLU A 302 16.32 -15.75 -6.67
N ARG A 303 17.15 -14.77 -6.27
CA ARG A 303 18.28 -14.35 -7.08
C ARG A 303 19.33 -15.45 -7.24
N ALA A 304 19.63 -16.18 -6.16
CA ALA A 304 20.49 -17.36 -6.20
C ALA A 304 19.93 -18.43 -7.15
N LEU A 305 18.64 -18.72 -7.04
CA LEU A 305 17.95 -19.67 -7.93
C LEU A 305 18.07 -19.27 -9.39
N HIS A 306 17.72 -18.03 -9.72
CA HIS A 306 17.77 -17.50 -11.08
C HIS A 306 19.18 -17.62 -11.70
N LEU A 307 20.23 -17.27 -10.93
CA LEU A 307 21.62 -17.40 -11.39
C LEU A 307 21.98 -18.88 -11.65
N ARG A 308 21.52 -19.82 -10.83
CA ARG A 308 21.72 -21.26 -11.04
C ARG A 308 20.98 -21.78 -12.28
N GLU A 309 19.76 -21.31 -12.51
CA GLU A 309 18.96 -21.64 -13.71
C GLU A 309 19.64 -21.12 -14.99
N GLU A 310 20.20 -19.90 -14.97
CA GLU A 310 20.99 -19.36 -16.09
C GLU A 310 22.23 -20.22 -16.38
N LEU A 311 22.76 -20.92 -15.39
CA LEU A 311 23.87 -21.88 -15.54
C LEU A 311 23.39 -23.27 -15.96
N GLY A 312 22.07 -23.48 -16.10
CA GLY A 312 21.47 -24.75 -16.46
C GLY A 312 21.35 -25.75 -15.30
N ALA A 313 21.62 -25.32 -14.05
CA ALA A 313 21.51 -26.18 -12.87
C ALA A 313 20.04 -26.36 -12.46
N ARG A 314 19.55 -27.58 -12.58
CA ARG A 314 18.18 -28.02 -12.17
C ARG A 314 18.29 -29.22 -11.26
N ASP A 315 18.95 -29.07 -10.13
CA ASP A 315 19.24 -30.09 -9.15
C ASP A 315 18.42 -29.93 -7.86
N GLU A 316 18.63 -30.80 -6.88
CA GLU A 316 17.96 -30.72 -5.58
C GLU A 316 18.20 -29.39 -4.85
N ARG A 317 19.39 -28.79 -5.00
CA ARG A 317 19.70 -27.50 -4.37
C ARG A 317 18.83 -26.38 -4.99
N SER A 318 18.67 -26.37 -6.31
CA SER A 318 17.80 -25.43 -6.99
C SER A 318 16.33 -25.59 -6.57
N ALA A 319 15.86 -26.85 -6.41
CA ALA A 319 14.52 -27.14 -5.89
C ALA A 319 14.36 -26.67 -4.44
N ALA A 320 15.35 -26.87 -3.59
CA ALA A 320 15.34 -26.44 -2.19
C ALA A 320 15.34 -24.89 -2.09
N LEU A 321 16.12 -24.19 -2.92
CA LEU A 321 16.10 -22.72 -2.98
C LEU A 321 14.73 -22.17 -3.40
N SER A 322 14.13 -22.79 -4.44
CA SER A 322 12.78 -22.44 -4.90
C SER A 322 11.75 -22.61 -3.79
N GLU A 323 11.76 -23.72 -3.09
CA GLU A 323 10.82 -24.00 -2.01
C GLU A 323 11.02 -23.04 -0.83
N ARG A 324 12.26 -22.82 -0.39
CA ARG A 324 12.59 -21.88 0.70
C ARG A 324 12.14 -20.46 0.35
N ALA A 325 12.50 -19.96 -0.83
CA ALA A 325 12.07 -18.63 -1.30
C ALA A 325 10.55 -18.52 -1.37
N GLY A 326 9.89 -19.55 -1.93
CA GLY A 326 8.44 -19.62 -2.04
C GLY A 326 7.74 -19.58 -0.67
N GLN A 327 8.26 -20.29 0.33
CA GLN A 327 7.72 -20.28 1.70
C GLN A 327 7.85 -18.90 2.35
N LEU A 328 8.99 -18.24 2.20
CA LEU A 328 9.23 -16.91 2.76
C LEU A 328 8.38 -15.83 2.07
N PHE A 329 8.26 -15.87 0.74
CA PHE A 329 7.32 -15.00 0.03
C PHE A 329 5.88 -15.27 0.43
N ALA A 330 5.48 -16.52 0.68
CA ALA A 330 4.15 -16.87 1.18
C ALA A 330 3.90 -16.27 2.57
N ASN A 331 4.90 -16.30 3.47
CA ASN A 331 4.78 -15.70 4.79
C ASN A 331 4.63 -14.17 4.70
N ALA A 332 5.53 -13.51 3.95
CA ALA A 332 5.47 -12.06 3.75
C ALA A 332 4.17 -11.63 3.06
N GLY A 333 3.76 -12.35 2.01
CA GLY A 333 2.52 -12.11 1.29
C GLY A 333 1.27 -12.32 2.15
N SER A 334 1.28 -13.34 3.02
CA SER A 334 0.18 -13.57 3.97
C SER A 334 0.10 -12.47 5.02
N ARG A 335 1.23 -11.94 5.49
CA ARG A 335 1.25 -10.76 6.38
C ARG A 335 0.68 -9.52 5.67
N ALA A 336 1.11 -9.25 4.44
CA ALA A 336 0.56 -8.14 3.65
C ALA A 336 -0.95 -8.30 3.41
N TYR A 337 -1.41 -9.52 3.12
CA TYR A 337 -2.82 -9.83 2.96
C TYR A 337 -3.62 -9.63 4.26
N ALA A 338 -3.09 -10.09 5.39
CA ALA A 338 -3.67 -9.85 6.71
C ALA A 338 -3.75 -8.36 7.06
N ALA A 339 -2.79 -7.59 6.58
CA ALA A 339 -2.71 -6.14 6.71
C ALA A 339 -3.58 -5.37 5.69
N VAL A 340 -4.37 -6.08 4.88
CA VAL A 340 -5.26 -5.49 3.84
C VAL A 340 -4.48 -4.71 2.75
N ASP A 341 -3.16 -4.93 2.63
CA ASP A 341 -2.33 -4.42 1.54
C ASP A 341 -2.37 -5.40 0.35
N PHE A 342 -3.42 -5.29 -0.45
CA PHE A 342 -3.66 -6.23 -1.55
C PHE A 342 -2.67 -6.07 -2.71
N ILE A 343 -2.03 -4.92 -2.86
CA ILE A 343 -1.02 -4.70 -3.91
C ILE A 343 0.23 -5.52 -3.60
N THR A 344 0.78 -5.36 -2.40
CA THR A 344 1.95 -6.12 -1.93
C THR A 344 1.63 -7.60 -1.78
N ALA A 345 0.45 -7.94 -1.21
CA ALA A 345 0.01 -9.32 -1.06
C ALA A 345 -0.04 -10.06 -2.41
N ARG A 346 -0.63 -9.45 -3.43
CA ARG A 346 -0.71 -10.02 -4.78
C ARG A 346 0.67 -10.30 -5.38
N ASP A 347 1.61 -9.36 -5.26
CA ASP A 347 2.97 -9.54 -5.79
C ASP A 347 3.69 -10.67 -5.08
N LEU A 348 3.74 -10.65 -3.75
CA LEU A 348 4.47 -11.64 -2.96
C LEU A 348 3.84 -13.04 -3.03
N LEU A 349 2.50 -13.15 -2.93
CA LEU A 349 1.80 -14.42 -3.08
C LEU A 349 1.92 -14.97 -4.51
N GLY A 350 1.93 -14.10 -5.52
CA GLY A 350 2.17 -14.48 -6.91
C GLY A 350 3.55 -15.09 -7.12
N ARG A 351 4.60 -14.46 -6.55
CA ARG A 351 5.96 -15.00 -6.56
C ARG A 351 6.05 -16.34 -5.80
N ALA A 352 5.41 -16.43 -4.64
CA ALA A 352 5.32 -17.68 -3.88
C ALA A 352 4.67 -18.80 -4.68
N ALA A 353 3.54 -18.52 -5.34
CA ALA A 353 2.83 -19.49 -6.18
C ALA A 353 3.66 -19.98 -7.38
N ALA A 354 4.53 -19.13 -7.93
CA ALA A 354 5.43 -19.50 -9.03
C ALA A 354 6.59 -20.40 -8.56
N LEU A 355 7.06 -20.22 -7.33
CA LEU A 355 8.24 -20.92 -6.79
C LEU A 355 7.89 -22.22 -6.07
N LEU A 356 6.71 -22.29 -5.46
CA LEU A 356 6.29 -23.50 -4.73
C LEU A 356 5.86 -24.63 -5.68
N PRO A 357 6.11 -25.91 -5.33
CA PRO A 357 5.65 -27.03 -6.12
C PRO A 357 4.14 -27.03 -6.31
N GLU A 358 3.66 -27.34 -7.53
CA GLU A 358 2.24 -27.23 -7.91
C GLU A 358 1.25 -27.94 -6.96
N ARG A 359 1.67 -29.07 -6.36
CA ARG A 359 0.82 -29.86 -5.46
C ARG A 359 1.18 -29.70 -3.99
N SER A 360 2.04 -28.74 -3.64
CA SER A 360 2.37 -28.53 -2.23
C SER A 360 1.15 -27.98 -1.49
N PRO A 361 0.86 -28.46 -0.27
CA PRO A 361 -0.26 -27.95 0.53
C PRO A 361 -0.17 -26.45 0.75
N ARG A 362 1.04 -25.91 0.92
CA ARG A 362 1.27 -24.47 1.13
C ARG A 362 0.88 -23.64 -0.10
N ARG A 363 1.17 -24.15 -1.31
CA ARG A 363 0.77 -23.46 -2.56
C ARG A 363 -0.75 -23.48 -2.73
N LEU A 364 -1.40 -24.62 -2.46
CA LEU A 364 -2.86 -24.72 -2.58
C LEU A 364 -3.57 -23.76 -1.60
N ASP A 365 -3.10 -23.69 -0.35
CA ASP A 365 -3.63 -22.79 0.67
C ASP A 365 -3.53 -21.31 0.27
N LEU A 366 -2.37 -20.85 -0.24
CA LEU A 366 -2.18 -19.44 -0.61
C LEU A 366 -2.93 -18.99 -1.87
N LEU A 367 -3.33 -19.93 -2.77
CA LEU A 367 -4.00 -19.55 -4.03
C LEU A 367 -5.38 -18.93 -3.79
N ALA A 368 -6.10 -19.33 -2.75
CA ALA A 368 -7.35 -18.69 -2.35
C ALA A 368 -7.12 -17.23 -1.93
N ASN A 369 -6.09 -16.98 -1.11
CA ASN A 369 -5.72 -15.63 -0.66
C ASN A 369 -5.22 -14.75 -1.83
N LEU A 370 -4.45 -15.31 -2.76
CA LEU A 370 -4.02 -14.60 -3.97
C LEU A 370 -5.21 -14.23 -4.86
N GLY A 371 -6.17 -15.15 -5.03
CA GLY A 371 -7.39 -14.88 -5.76
C GLY A 371 -8.24 -13.80 -5.12
N ALA A 372 -8.38 -13.80 -3.80
CA ALA A 372 -9.07 -12.75 -3.07
C ALA A 372 -8.35 -11.39 -3.21
N ALA A 373 -7.02 -11.34 -3.07
CA ALA A 373 -6.24 -10.11 -3.26
C ALA A 373 -6.37 -9.54 -4.70
N LEU A 374 -6.47 -10.41 -5.71
CA LEU A 374 -6.77 -10.00 -7.08
C LEU A 374 -8.17 -9.39 -7.21
N SER A 375 -9.19 -10.04 -6.62
CA SER A 375 -10.58 -9.57 -6.64
C SER A 375 -10.70 -8.19 -5.98
N ASP A 376 -10.14 -8.03 -4.78
CA ASP A 376 -10.19 -6.81 -3.98
C ASP A 376 -9.40 -5.65 -4.64
N SER A 377 -8.37 -5.96 -5.43
CA SER A 377 -7.66 -4.97 -6.26
C SER A 377 -8.30 -4.71 -7.63
N GLY A 378 -9.52 -5.21 -7.89
CA GLY A 378 -10.28 -4.98 -9.11
C GLY A 378 -9.89 -5.85 -10.31
N ARG A 379 -8.96 -6.80 -10.15
CA ARG A 379 -8.52 -7.73 -11.23
C ARG A 379 -9.41 -8.99 -11.29
N THR A 380 -10.71 -8.79 -11.39
CA THR A 380 -11.73 -9.85 -11.21
C THR A 380 -11.65 -10.97 -12.23
N GLU A 381 -11.24 -10.71 -13.48
CA GLU A 381 -11.10 -11.74 -14.53
C GLU A 381 -9.90 -12.66 -14.26
N GLU A 382 -8.79 -12.09 -13.80
CA GLU A 382 -7.61 -12.86 -13.42
C GLU A 382 -7.87 -13.69 -12.17
N ALA A 383 -8.59 -13.11 -11.19
CA ALA A 383 -9.02 -13.82 -10.00
C ALA A 383 -9.89 -15.03 -10.34
N GLU A 384 -10.87 -14.87 -11.27
CA GLU A 384 -11.73 -15.97 -11.69
C GLU A 384 -10.95 -17.12 -12.33
N THR A 385 -9.99 -16.78 -13.19
CA THR A 385 -9.14 -17.78 -13.85
C THR A 385 -8.30 -18.53 -12.82
N LEU A 386 -7.58 -17.79 -11.98
CA LEU A 386 -6.71 -18.36 -10.93
C LEU A 386 -7.50 -19.24 -9.96
N LEU A 387 -8.62 -18.76 -9.44
CA LEU A 387 -9.43 -19.49 -8.45
C LEU A 387 -10.08 -20.74 -9.04
N SER A 388 -10.48 -20.69 -10.33
CA SER A 388 -11.00 -21.86 -11.03
C SER A 388 -9.93 -22.94 -11.18
N GLU A 389 -8.72 -22.56 -11.57
CA GLU A 389 -7.57 -23.46 -11.64
C GLU A 389 -7.17 -24.00 -10.26
N ALA A 390 -7.13 -23.14 -9.23
CA ALA A 390 -6.83 -23.50 -7.86
C ALA A 390 -7.80 -24.56 -7.31
N LYS A 391 -9.09 -24.38 -7.57
CA LYS A 391 -10.13 -25.35 -7.21
C LYS A 391 -9.89 -26.73 -7.82
N GLU A 392 -9.59 -26.78 -9.13
CA GLU A 392 -9.31 -28.05 -9.81
C GLU A 392 -7.99 -28.68 -9.35
N GLN A 393 -6.96 -27.88 -9.09
CA GLN A 393 -5.68 -28.37 -8.55
C GLN A 393 -5.87 -28.94 -7.14
N ALA A 394 -6.63 -28.28 -6.27
CA ALA A 394 -6.94 -28.76 -4.92
C ALA A 394 -7.71 -30.07 -4.96
N ARG A 395 -8.72 -30.19 -5.83
CA ARG A 395 -9.47 -31.45 -6.04
C ARG A 395 -8.56 -32.58 -6.52
N ALA A 396 -7.70 -32.31 -7.49
CA ALA A 396 -6.75 -33.29 -8.01
C ALA A 396 -5.73 -33.73 -6.98
N ALA A 397 -5.40 -32.87 -6.00
CA ALA A 397 -4.53 -33.18 -4.85
C ALA A 397 -5.27 -33.85 -3.68
N GLY A 398 -6.62 -33.94 -3.73
CA GLY A 398 -7.44 -34.51 -2.67
C GLY A 398 -7.64 -33.55 -1.47
N SER A 399 -7.35 -32.23 -1.65
CA SER A 399 -7.59 -31.22 -0.61
C SER A 399 -9.00 -30.63 -0.78
N GLU A 400 -9.97 -31.20 -0.06
CA GLU A 400 -11.34 -30.70 -0.04
C GLU A 400 -11.42 -29.29 0.57
N ARG A 401 -10.66 -29.03 1.62
CA ARG A 401 -10.55 -27.73 2.29
C ARG A 401 -10.17 -26.62 1.30
N ASP A 402 -9.06 -26.78 0.59
CA ASP A 402 -8.58 -25.75 -0.32
C ASP A 402 -9.49 -25.58 -1.56
N ALA A 403 -10.12 -26.66 -2.02
CA ALA A 403 -11.13 -26.60 -3.08
C ALA A 403 -12.38 -25.84 -2.65
N LEU A 404 -12.82 -25.98 -1.40
CA LEU A 404 -13.92 -25.22 -0.81
C LEU A 404 -13.54 -23.74 -0.66
N ARG A 405 -12.35 -23.41 -0.15
CA ARG A 405 -11.86 -22.04 0.00
C ARG A 405 -11.83 -21.32 -1.36
N ALA A 406 -11.23 -21.95 -2.38
CA ALA A 406 -11.22 -21.41 -3.74
C ALA A 406 -12.65 -21.21 -4.28
N SER A 407 -13.58 -22.13 -3.96
CA SER A 407 -15.00 -22.00 -4.37
C SER A 407 -15.68 -20.80 -3.71
N VAL A 408 -15.46 -20.58 -2.41
CA VAL A 408 -16.01 -19.44 -1.67
C VAL A 408 -15.50 -18.13 -2.24
N GLN A 409 -14.19 -18.02 -2.52
CA GLN A 409 -13.64 -16.81 -3.13
C GLN A 409 -14.17 -16.57 -4.57
N LEU A 410 -14.47 -17.62 -5.33
CA LEU A 410 -15.18 -17.47 -6.61
C LEU A 410 -16.59 -16.90 -6.45
N LEU A 411 -17.32 -17.26 -5.40
CA LEU A 411 -18.64 -16.70 -5.12
C LEU A 411 -18.53 -15.20 -4.82
N VAL A 412 -17.56 -14.79 -3.99
CA VAL A 412 -17.28 -13.37 -3.70
C VAL A 412 -16.91 -12.62 -4.98
N ASN A 413 -16.00 -13.17 -5.80
CA ASN A 413 -15.57 -12.53 -7.05
C ASN A 413 -16.74 -12.29 -8.03
N ARG A 414 -17.76 -13.17 -8.05
CA ARG A 414 -18.96 -13.00 -8.88
C ARG A 414 -19.80 -11.80 -8.48
N ILE A 415 -19.83 -11.41 -7.20
CA ILE A 415 -20.56 -10.22 -6.73
C ILE A 415 -20.10 -8.97 -7.47
N TYR A 416 -18.80 -8.83 -7.73
CA TYR A 416 -18.21 -7.69 -8.43
C TYR A 416 -18.54 -7.62 -9.93
N ARG A 417 -19.23 -8.63 -10.49
CA ARG A 417 -19.56 -8.74 -11.93
C ARG A 417 -21.03 -8.52 -12.26
N SER A 418 -21.76 -7.83 -11.39
CA SER A 418 -23.19 -7.53 -11.61
C SER A 418 -24.10 -8.76 -11.76
N PRO A 419 -24.13 -9.68 -10.79
CA PRO A 419 -24.92 -10.91 -10.89
C PRO A 419 -26.42 -10.63 -10.90
N THR A 420 -27.17 -11.53 -11.52
CA THR A 420 -28.64 -11.55 -11.44
C THR A 420 -29.10 -12.03 -10.06
N GLU A 421 -30.35 -11.72 -9.69
CA GLU A 421 -30.95 -12.17 -8.41
C GLU A 421 -30.90 -13.72 -8.26
N ALA A 422 -31.13 -14.46 -9.36
CA ALA A 422 -31.07 -15.92 -9.32
C ALA A 422 -29.65 -16.45 -9.10
N GLU A 423 -28.64 -15.79 -9.68
CA GLU A 423 -27.23 -16.14 -9.45
C GLU A 423 -26.80 -15.86 -8.00
N ILE A 424 -27.26 -14.75 -7.41
CA ILE A 424 -26.99 -14.45 -6.00
C ILE A 424 -27.67 -15.50 -5.10
N GLU A 425 -28.90 -15.91 -5.39
CA GLU A 425 -29.59 -16.93 -4.62
C GLU A 425 -28.89 -18.28 -4.68
N SER A 426 -28.44 -18.70 -5.84
CA SER A 426 -27.59 -19.89 -6.00
C SER A 426 -26.31 -19.79 -5.21
N ALA A 427 -25.63 -18.63 -5.27
CA ALA A 427 -24.39 -18.39 -4.53
C ALA A 427 -24.59 -18.46 -3.01
N VAL A 428 -25.68 -17.96 -2.47
CA VAL A 428 -26.03 -18.09 -1.05
C VAL A 428 -26.17 -19.56 -0.63
N ILE A 429 -26.84 -20.37 -1.47
CA ILE A 429 -27.00 -21.80 -1.19
C ILE A 429 -25.64 -22.51 -1.21
N GLU A 430 -24.80 -22.20 -2.22
CA GLU A 430 -23.47 -22.77 -2.35
C GLU A 430 -22.55 -22.35 -1.15
N ALA A 431 -22.60 -21.07 -0.74
CA ALA A 431 -21.81 -20.58 0.38
C ALA A 431 -22.24 -21.21 1.72
N ARG A 432 -23.53 -21.43 1.93
CA ARG A 432 -24.06 -22.15 3.11
C ARG A 432 -23.59 -23.59 3.13
N ALA A 433 -23.66 -24.29 2.00
CA ALA A 433 -23.16 -25.65 1.90
C ALA A 433 -21.64 -25.74 2.17
N ALA A 434 -20.89 -24.70 1.76
CA ALA A 434 -19.46 -24.61 2.10
C ALA A 434 -19.25 -24.38 3.60
N ALA A 435 -20.05 -23.53 4.24
CA ALA A 435 -19.99 -23.32 5.69
C ALA A 435 -20.29 -24.63 6.46
N ASP A 436 -21.34 -25.36 6.08
CA ASP A 436 -21.67 -26.66 6.68
C ASP A 436 -20.52 -27.68 6.52
N ALA A 437 -19.82 -27.65 5.37
CA ALA A 437 -18.67 -28.50 5.13
C ALA A 437 -17.45 -28.11 5.96
N PHE A 438 -17.18 -26.81 6.13
CA PHE A 438 -16.11 -26.33 7.01
C PHE A 438 -16.38 -26.63 8.48
N GLU A 439 -17.67 -26.61 8.93
CA GLU A 439 -18.03 -27.03 10.27
C GLU A 439 -17.69 -28.52 10.50
N VAL A 440 -17.93 -29.37 9.53
CA VAL A 440 -17.54 -30.80 9.58
C VAL A 440 -16.01 -30.98 9.62
N LEU A 441 -15.28 -30.10 8.95
CA LEU A 441 -13.80 -30.11 8.90
C LEU A 441 -13.16 -29.46 10.12
N ASP A 442 -13.92 -28.87 11.06
CA ASP A 442 -13.44 -28.09 12.21
C ASP A 442 -12.49 -26.95 11.76
N ASP A 443 -12.84 -26.26 10.66
CA ASP A 443 -12.05 -25.21 10.02
C ASP A 443 -12.66 -23.82 10.24
N ASP A 444 -12.25 -23.16 11.33
CA ASP A 444 -12.71 -21.80 11.67
C ASP A 444 -12.34 -20.76 10.60
N VAL A 445 -11.22 -20.92 9.88
CA VAL A 445 -10.83 -20.02 8.79
C VAL A 445 -11.82 -20.11 7.63
N GLY A 446 -12.11 -21.35 7.19
CA GLY A 446 -13.10 -21.60 6.14
C GLY A 446 -14.51 -21.15 6.55
N LEU A 447 -14.89 -21.35 7.81
CA LEU A 447 -16.14 -20.84 8.36
C LEU A 447 -16.22 -19.32 8.31
N ALA A 448 -15.14 -18.61 8.69
CA ALA A 448 -15.08 -17.15 8.61
C ALA A 448 -15.22 -16.65 7.17
N GLU A 449 -14.48 -17.25 6.22
CA GLU A 449 -14.57 -16.91 4.80
C GLU A 449 -15.97 -17.16 4.23
N ALA A 450 -16.57 -18.31 4.51
CA ALA A 450 -17.91 -18.65 4.03
C ALA A 450 -18.99 -17.73 4.63
N ALA A 451 -18.91 -17.43 5.92
CA ALA A 451 -19.83 -16.53 6.61
C ALA A 451 -19.71 -15.10 6.06
N LEU A 452 -18.48 -14.62 5.79
CA LEU A 452 -18.28 -13.31 5.18
C LEU A 452 -18.84 -13.26 3.75
N ALA A 453 -18.65 -14.31 2.95
CA ALA A 453 -19.24 -14.42 1.62
C ALA A 453 -20.79 -14.38 1.68
N ILE A 454 -21.40 -15.09 2.63
CA ILE A 454 -22.87 -15.05 2.83
C ILE A 454 -23.30 -13.64 3.24
N SER A 455 -22.55 -12.97 4.13
CA SER A 455 -22.83 -11.59 4.51
C SER A 455 -22.90 -10.67 3.29
N TYR A 456 -21.89 -10.67 2.44
CA TYR A 456 -21.85 -9.87 1.21
C TYR A 456 -22.99 -10.20 0.23
N LEU A 457 -23.30 -11.49 0.05
CA LEU A 457 -24.40 -11.92 -0.80
C LEU A 457 -25.76 -11.43 -0.26
N GLN A 458 -25.98 -11.45 1.04
CA GLN A 458 -27.21 -10.96 1.67
C GLN A 458 -27.31 -9.43 1.63
N GLU A 459 -26.20 -8.73 1.84
CA GLU A 459 -26.13 -7.29 1.68
C GLU A 459 -26.47 -6.87 0.23
N THR A 460 -25.90 -7.56 -0.76
CA THR A 460 -26.20 -7.32 -2.19
C THR A 460 -27.68 -7.44 -2.49
N ARG A 461 -28.42 -8.33 -1.78
CA ARG A 461 -29.88 -8.48 -1.87
C ARG A 461 -30.64 -7.45 -1.04
N GLY A 462 -29.98 -6.67 -0.21
CA GLY A 462 -30.59 -5.72 0.72
C GLY A 462 -31.22 -6.38 1.94
N ARG A 463 -30.74 -7.55 2.36
CA ARG A 463 -31.12 -8.25 3.59
C ARG A 463 -30.13 -7.97 4.71
N ILE A 464 -30.13 -6.73 5.19
CA ILE A 464 -29.08 -6.21 6.07
C ILE A 464 -29.08 -6.88 7.44
N ALA A 465 -30.25 -7.22 7.99
CA ALA A 465 -30.32 -7.94 9.25
C ALA A 465 -29.65 -9.31 9.18
N GLU A 466 -29.86 -10.04 8.08
CA GLU A 466 -29.23 -11.35 7.86
C GLU A 466 -27.74 -11.21 7.58
N ALA A 467 -27.36 -10.22 6.75
CA ALA A 467 -25.95 -9.90 6.48
C ALA A 467 -25.19 -9.62 7.79
N ARG A 468 -25.74 -8.80 8.69
CA ARG A 468 -25.14 -8.50 9.99
C ARG A 468 -24.93 -9.74 10.87
N LEU A 469 -25.88 -10.66 10.89
CA LEU A 469 -25.72 -11.91 11.65
C LEU A 469 -24.57 -12.76 11.12
N TRP A 470 -24.43 -12.85 9.80
CA TRP A 470 -23.33 -13.57 9.16
C TRP A 470 -21.99 -12.86 9.32
N ALA A 471 -21.94 -11.52 9.23
CA ALA A 471 -20.73 -10.75 9.53
C ALA A 471 -20.28 -10.95 11.00
N SER A 472 -21.22 -10.98 11.96
CA SER A 472 -20.91 -11.28 13.36
C SER A 472 -20.40 -12.72 13.56
N SER A 473 -20.91 -13.68 12.79
CA SER A 473 -20.41 -15.06 12.79
C SER A 473 -19.00 -15.14 12.21
N ALA A 474 -18.77 -14.49 11.06
CA ALA A 474 -17.45 -14.41 10.42
C ALA A 474 -16.40 -13.81 11.36
N PHE A 475 -16.77 -12.71 12.05
CA PHE A 475 -15.90 -12.04 13.00
C PHE A 475 -15.47 -12.97 14.16
N ARG A 476 -16.43 -13.71 14.76
CA ARG A 476 -16.11 -14.62 15.86
C ARG A 476 -15.22 -15.79 15.43
N HIS A 477 -15.50 -16.43 14.29
CA HIS A 477 -14.66 -17.51 13.77
C HIS A 477 -13.27 -17.02 13.38
N ALA A 478 -13.16 -15.83 12.76
CA ALA A 478 -11.88 -15.24 12.42
C ALA A 478 -11.02 -14.93 13.64
N LEU A 479 -11.61 -14.40 14.73
CA LEU A 479 -10.91 -14.21 16.00
C LEU A 479 -10.46 -15.53 16.63
N ALA A 480 -11.33 -16.54 16.64
CA ALA A 480 -11.00 -17.86 17.17
C ALA A 480 -9.86 -18.53 16.41
N ALA A 481 -9.83 -18.36 15.09
CA ALA A 481 -8.76 -18.86 14.22
C ALA A 481 -7.47 -18.03 14.28
N GLY A 482 -7.47 -16.86 14.91
CA GLY A 482 -6.34 -15.92 14.86
C GLY A 482 -6.08 -15.39 13.44
N HIS A 483 -7.14 -15.18 12.64
CA HIS A 483 -7.08 -14.77 11.24
C HIS A 483 -7.47 -13.29 11.09
N PRO A 484 -6.49 -12.37 11.16
CA PRO A 484 -6.76 -10.92 11.31
C PRO A 484 -7.46 -10.30 10.11
N ARG A 485 -7.24 -10.81 8.89
CA ARG A 485 -7.86 -10.25 7.69
C ARG A 485 -9.38 -10.40 7.69
N GLU A 486 -9.91 -11.61 7.89
CA GLU A 486 -11.36 -11.88 7.92
C GLU A 486 -12.02 -11.17 9.12
N ALA A 487 -11.34 -11.11 10.26
CA ALA A 487 -11.79 -10.32 11.40
C ALA A 487 -11.89 -8.84 11.05
N THR A 488 -10.88 -8.28 10.37
CA THR A 488 -10.84 -6.89 9.92
C THR A 488 -11.98 -6.58 8.94
N GLN A 489 -12.19 -7.41 7.94
CA GLN A 489 -13.25 -7.23 6.96
C GLN A 489 -14.63 -7.27 7.62
N ALA A 490 -14.92 -8.32 8.40
CA ALA A 490 -16.19 -8.48 9.09
C ALA A 490 -16.46 -7.31 10.06
N ALA A 491 -15.43 -6.85 10.78
CA ALA A 491 -15.52 -5.71 11.68
C ALA A 491 -15.86 -4.41 10.95
N GLY A 492 -15.23 -4.16 9.77
CA GLY A 492 -15.51 -3.00 8.92
C GLY A 492 -16.99 -2.91 8.51
N ASP A 493 -17.55 -4.06 8.16
CA ASP A 493 -18.95 -4.15 7.70
C ASP A 493 -19.96 -4.04 8.85
N LEU A 494 -19.67 -4.58 10.04
CA LEU A 494 -20.61 -4.63 11.17
C LEU A 494 -21.17 -3.26 11.56
N VAL A 495 -20.34 -2.21 11.53
CA VAL A 495 -20.78 -0.84 11.85
C VAL A 495 -21.77 -0.34 10.80
N GLY A 496 -21.43 -0.49 9.51
CA GLY A 496 -22.28 -0.09 8.39
C GLY A 496 -23.62 -0.82 8.38
N LEU A 497 -23.58 -2.16 8.47
CA LEU A 497 -24.76 -3.01 8.51
C LEU A 497 -25.69 -2.68 9.72
N SER A 498 -25.11 -2.30 10.86
CA SER A 498 -25.87 -1.84 12.01
C SER A 498 -26.55 -0.50 11.75
N ILE A 499 -25.89 0.45 11.10
CA ILE A 499 -26.42 1.79 10.80
C ILE A 499 -27.55 1.73 9.76
N PHE A 500 -27.39 0.96 8.69
CA PHE A 500 -28.36 0.93 7.58
C PHE A 500 -29.55 -0.01 7.85
N GLY A 501 -29.32 -1.10 8.58
CA GLY A 501 -30.30 -2.14 8.83
C GLY A 501 -31.35 -1.76 9.87
N PRO A 502 -32.23 -2.71 10.22
CA PRO A 502 -33.38 -2.48 11.12
C PRO A 502 -32.99 -2.36 12.60
N LEU A 503 -31.75 -2.71 13.01
CA LEU A 503 -31.32 -2.61 14.41
C LEU A 503 -31.39 -1.17 14.90
N PRO A 504 -32.23 -0.86 15.96
CA PRO A 504 -32.30 0.50 16.49
C PRO A 504 -30.99 0.94 17.17
N PHE A 505 -30.67 2.25 17.13
CA PHE A 505 -29.46 2.81 17.73
C PHE A 505 -29.36 2.56 19.26
N ASP A 506 -30.46 2.47 19.99
CA ASP A 506 -30.47 2.18 21.42
C ASP A 506 -29.99 0.74 21.76
N ARG A 507 -29.96 -0.14 20.77
CA ARG A 507 -29.46 -1.50 20.91
C ARG A 507 -27.94 -1.61 20.68
N PHE A 508 -27.30 -0.59 20.12
CA PHE A 508 -25.86 -0.62 19.84
C PHE A 508 -25.03 -0.75 21.13
N ALA A 509 -25.52 -0.24 22.26
CA ALA A 509 -24.84 -0.38 23.54
C ALA A 509 -24.70 -1.85 23.98
N ALA A 510 -25.74 -2.67 23.80
CA ALA A 510 -25.69 -4.08 24.16
C ALA A 510 -24.70 -4.87 23.27
N ASP A 511 -24.67 -4.58 21.97
CA ASP A 511 -23.70 -5.19 21.04
C ASP A 511 -22.27 -4.74 21.36
N ALA A 512 -22.09 -3.46 21.73
CA ALA A 512 -20.79 -2.91 22.12
C ALA A 512 -20.26 -3.54 23.41
N ASP A 513 -21.12 -3.76 24.41
CA ASP A 513 -20.73 -4.42 25.67
C ASP A 513 -20.27 -5.86 25.44
N GLU A 514 -20.94 -6.60 24.54
CA GLU A 514 -20.53 -7.95 24.13
C GLU A 514 -19.14 -7.92 23.47
N LEU A 515 -18.93 -7.01 22.51
CA LEU A 515 -17.65 -6.85 21.81
C LEU A 515 -16.51 -6.45 22.77
N LEU A 516 -16.74 -5.50 23.67
CA LEU A 516 -15.74 -5.10 24.69
C LEU A 516 -15.35 -6.26 25.61
N SER A 517 -16.27 -7.19 25.87
CA SER A 517 -16.00 -8.38 26.70
C SER A 517 -14.98 -9.34 26.08
N LEU A 518 -14.75 -9.27 24.77
CA LEU A 518 -13.77 -10.10 24.05
C LEU A 518 -12.33 -9.65 24.33
N GLY A 519 -12.12 -8.37 24.66
CA GLY A 519 -10.84 -7.84 25.11
C GLY A 519 -9.76 -7.66 24.02
N ASP A 520 -10.11 -7.86 22.75
CA ASP A 520 -9.20 -7.64 21.63
C ASP A 520 -9.36 -6.21 21.03
N PRO A 521 -8.31 -5.64 20.40
CA PRO A 521 -8.35 -4.28 19.87
C PRO A 521 -9.37 -4.06 18.76
N ILE A 522 -9.60 -5.05 17.89
CA ILE A 522 -10.54 -4.93 16.77
C ILE A 522 -11.96 -4.84 17.32
N SER A 523 -12.34 -5.72 18.25
CA SER A 523 -13.62 -5.66 18.95
C SER A 523 -13.83 -4.32 19.66
N GLY A 524 -12.79 -3.81 20.32
CA GLY A 524 -12.80 -2.48 20.96
C GLY A 524 -13.08 -1.35 19.97
N SER A 525 -12.46 -1.39 18.79
CA SER A 525 -12.70 -0.42 17.71
C SER A 525 -14.15 -0.44 17.22
N VAL A 526 -14.72 -1.63 16.93
CA VAL A 526 -16.11 -1.77 16.50
C VAL A 526 -17.07 -1.25 17.58
N ALA A 527 -16.85 -1.64 18.84
CA ALA A 527 -17.70 -1.24 19.96
C ALA A 527 -17.77 0.28 20.12
N HIS A 528 -16.62 0.96 20.15
CA HIS A 528 -16.60 2.41 20.29
C HIS A 528 -17.13 3.16 19.06
N ALA A 529 -16.96 2.63 17.84
CA ALA A 529 -17.56 3.19 16.63
C ALA A 529 -19.11 3.08 16.67
N LEU A 530 -19.67 1.94 17.13
CA LEU A 530 -21.11 1.77 17.32
C LEU A 530 -21.67 2.73 18.38
N MET A 531 -20.98 2.89 19.51
CA MET A 531 -21.38 3.82 20.57
C MET A 531 -21.32 5.28 20.12
N ALA A 532 -20.28 5.68 19.38
CA ALA A 532 -20.17 7.00 18.79
C ALA A 532 -21.33 7.29 17.82
N ALA A 533 -21.64 6.34 16.93
CA ALA A 533 -22.79 6.46 16.01
C ALA A 533 -24.13 6.59 16.75
N ALA A 534 -24.32 5.81 17.82
CA ALA A 534 -25.53 5.86 18.64
C ALA A 534 -25.67 7.21 19.37
N ALA A 535 -24.60 7.72 19.96
CA ALA A 535 -24.58 9.02 20.63
C ALA A 535 -24.94 10.17 19.66
N LEU A 536 -24.35 10.17 18.45
CA LEU A 536 -24.71 11.11 17.40
C LEU A 536 -26.21 11.05 17.03
N ALA A 537 -26.74 9.84 16.88
CA ALA A 537 -28.12 9.63 16.47
C ALA A 537 -29.15 10.17 17.48
N VAL A 538 -28.81 10.18 18.77
CA VAL A 538 -29.68 10.74 19.82
C VAL A 538 -29.37 12.21 20.16
N GLY A 539 -28.29 12.78 19.58
CA GLY A 539 -27.87 14.16 19.83
C GLY A 539 -27.07 14.32 21.13
N ASP A 540 -26.42 13.27 21.60
CA ASP A 540 -25.52 13.30 22.75
C ASP A 540 -24.09 13.63 22.29
N ASP A 541 -23.78 14.92 22.21
CA ASP A 541 -22.47 15.38 21.78
C ASP A 541 -21.35 15.00 22.79
N LEU A 542 -21.64 14.93 24.07
CA LEU A 542 -20.65 14.53 25.07
C LEU A 542 -20.30 13.04 24.96
N GLY A 543 -21.32 12.19 24.89
CA GLY A 543 -21.12 10.77 24.67
C GLY A 543 -20.40 10.46 23.35
N PHE A 544 -20.71 11.21 22.29
CA PHE A 544 -20.00 11.09 21.03
C PHE A 544 -18.51 11.36 21.18
N HIS A 545 -18.12 12.50 21.79
CA HIS A 545 -16.69 12.83 21.96
C HIS A 545 -15.98 11.81 22.85
N GLU A 546 -16.61 11.34 23.93
CA GLU A 546 -16.04 10.32 24.80
C GLU A 546 -15.74 9.02 24.04
N HIS A 547 -16.70 8.54 23.22
CA HIS A 547 -16.50 7.31 22.47
C HIS A 547 -15.55 7.52 21.27
N GLU A 548 -15.56 8.68 20.63
CA GLU A 548 -14.63 9.03 19.57
C GLU A 548 -13.18 9.08 20.08
N GLU A 549 -12.94 9.69 21.26
CA GLU A 549 -11.61 9.71 21.88
C GLU A 549 -11.11 8.29 22.22
N ARG A 550 -11.97 7.45 22.80
CA ARG A 550 -11.64 6.05 23.10
C ARG A 550 -11.40 5.23 21.84
N TRP A 551 -12.21 5.45 20.82
CA TRP A 551 -12.01 4.82 19.52
C TRP A 551 -10.69 5.21 18.91
N GLN A 552 -10.36 6.50 18.90
CA GLN A 552 -9.08 7.00 18.38
C GLN A 552 -7.88 6.44 19.17
N ASP A 553 -8.00 6.36 20.50
CA ASP A 553 -6.96 5.79 21.35
C ASP A 553 -6.72 4.29 21.07
N VAL A 554 -7.77 3.51 20.77
CA VAL A 554 -7.62 2.12 20.32
C VAL A 554 -6.93 2.05 18.96
N LEU A 555 -7.35 2.89 18.01
CA LEU A 555 -6.76 2.94 16.67
C LEU A 555 -5.26 3.28 16.72
N ASP A 556 -4.90 4.30 17.50
CA ASP A 556 -3.53 4.79 17.59
C ASP A 556 -2.60 3.80 18.31
N ARG A 557 -3.06 3.21 19.43
CA ARG A 557 -2.26 2.22 20.17
C ARG A 557 -1.98 0.94 19.40
N HIS A 558 -2.89 0.54 18.52
CA HIS A 558 -2.81 -0.75 17.84
C HIS A 558 -2.58 -0.63 16.32
N GLY A 559 -2.33 0.58 15.81
CA GLY A 559 -2.05 0.80 14.39
C GLY A 559 -3.22 0.45 13.46
N LEU A 560 -4.47 0.61 13.91
CA LEU A 560 -5.68 0.19 13.19
C LEU A 560 -6.20 1.26 12.21
N ALA A 561 -5.32 1.84 11.38
CA ALA A 561 -5.66 2.94 10.47
C ALA A 561 -6.74 2.59 9.44
N TRP A 562 -6.83 1.32 9.04
CA TRP A 562 -7.89 0.85 8.14
C TRP A 562 -9.28 1.10 8.75
N PHE A 563 -9.44 0.91 10.05
CA PHE A 563 -10.70 1.19 10.73
C PHE A 563 -10.98 2.69 10.88
N ALA A 564 -9.95 3.54 10.97
CA ALA A 564 -10.13 4.99 10.91
C ALA A 564 -10.85 5.39 9.61
N ALA A 565 -10.50 4.77 8.48
CA ALA A 565 -11.13 5.03 7.20
C ALA A 565 -12.53 4.39 7.08
N THR A 566 -12.68 3.09 7.37
CA THR A 566 -13.92 2.35 7.14
C THR A 566 -15.00 2.66 8.19
N HIS A 567 -14.70 2.60 9.48
CA HIS A 567 -15.65 3.02 10.53
C HIS A 567 -15.89 4.53 10.46
N GLY A 568 -14.84 5.32 10.13
CA GLY A 568 -14.96 6.75 9.91
C GLY A 568 -15.94 7.11 8.80
N LEU A 569 -15.98 6.35 7.71
CA LEU A 569 -16.96 6.46 6.65
C LEU A 569 -18.41 6.33 7.21
N TRP A 570 -18.66 5.32 8.04
CA TRP A 570 -19.97 5.07 8.61
C TRP A 570 -20.38 6.14 9.65
N ILE A 571 -19.43 6.60 10.46
CA ILE A 571 -19.65 7.72 11.38
C ILE A 571 -19.97 9.00 10.59
N ALA A 572 -19.25 9.29 9.50
CA ALA A 572 -19.49 10.44 8.65
C ALA A 572 -20.91 10.43 8.04
N PHE A 573 -21.43 9.26 7.69
CA PHE A 573 -22.80 9.16 7.23
C PHE A 573 -23.82 9.60 8.31
N VAL A 574 -23.62 9.21 9.57
CA VAL A 574 -24.46 9.67 10.68
C VAL A 574 -24.26 11.18 10.92
N GLU A 575 -23.01 11.68 10.90
CA GLU A 575 -22.69 13.12 11.00
C GLU A 575 -23.47 13.96 9.96
N ILE A 576 -23.54 13.50 8.70
CA ILE A 576 -24.31 14.18 7.64
C ILE A 576 -25.80 14.21 8.04
N SER A 577 -26.36 13.11 8.52
CA SER A 577 -27.78 12.99 8.88
C SER A 577 -28.17 13.94 10.01
N VAL A 578 -27.28 14.18 10.96
CA VAL A 578 -27.49 15.07 12.11
C VAL A 578 -26.99 16.49 11.91
N GLY A 579 -26.42 16.82 10.71
CA GLY A 579 -26.05 18.19 10.31
C GLY A 579 -24.63 18.60 10.55
N LYS A 580 -23.73 17.66 10.86
CA LYS A 580 -22.29 17.90 11.04
C LYS A 580 -21.50 17.66 9.72
N ALA A 581 -22.00 18.19 8.61
CA ALA A 581 -21.50 17.89 7.27
C ALA A 581 -20.03 18.31 7.01
N GLU A 582 -19.52 19.36 7.68
CA GLU A 582 -18.12 19.77 7.57
C GLU A 582 -17.16 18.76 8.24
N ALA A 583 -17.54 18.21 9.38
CA ALA A 583 -16.78 17.17 10.05
C ALA A 583 -16.74 15.88 9.20
N ALA A 584 -17.91 15.49 8.70
CA ALA A 584 -18.05 14.36 7.79
C ALA A 584 -17.16 14.52 6.53
N GLU A 585 -17.16 15.70 5.89
CA GLU A 585 -16.34 15.94 4.70
C GLU A 585 -14.85 15.75 4.97
N ARG A 586 -14.31 16.28 6.08
CA ARG A 586 -12.90 16.09 6.45
C ARG A 586 -12.57 14.62 6.60
N ARG A 587 -13.36 13.89 7.41
CA ARG A 587 -13.21 12.45 7.65
C ARG A 587 -13.25 11.64 6.36
N LEU A 588 -14.19 11.96 5.46
CA LEU A 588 -14.34 11.27 4.18
C LEU A 588 -13.17 11.54 3.22
N ARG A 589 -12.61 12.75 3.20
CA ARG A 589 -11.43 13.05 2.38
C ARG A 589 -10.19 12.29 2.84
N ASP A 590 -9.99 12.23 4.16
CA ASP A 590 -8.88 11.47 4.75
C ASP A 590 -9.05 9.97 4.48
N ALA A 591 -10.25 9.42 4.66
CA ALA A 591 -10.58 8.04 4.35
C ALA A 591 -10.36 7.71 2.86
N ARG A 592 -10.81 8.60 1.95
CA ARG A 592 -10.63 8.43 0.51
C ARG A 592 -9.17 8.30 0.12
N GLU A 593 -8.35 9.19 0.65
CA GLU A 593 -6.92 9.21 0.36
C GLU A 593 -6.26 7.92 0.82
N PHE A 594 -6.53 7.50 2.06
CA PHE A 594 -5.99 6.29 2.64
C PHE A 594 -6.40 5.03 1.85
N LEU A 595 -7.71 4.85 1.59
CA LEU A 595 -8.23 3.68 0.89
C LEU A 595 -7.77 3.61 -0.58
N ALA A 596 -7.62 4.78 -1.24
CA ALA A 596 -7.09 4.83 -2.60
C ALA A 596 -5.60 4.41 -2.66
N ALA A 597 -4.81 4.78 -1.64
CA ALA A 597 -3.41 4.36 -1.54
C ALA A 597 -3.26 2.84 -1.36
N LEU A 598 -4.25 2.20 -0.72
CA LEU A 598 -4.34 0.74 -0.54
C LEU A 598 -4.86 -0.01 -1.78
N GLY A 599 -5.29 0.69 -2.83
CA GLY A 599 -5.97 0.05 -3.95
C GLY A 599 -7.37 -0.48 -3.63
N GLN A 600 -8.01 0.04 -2.56
CA GLN A 600 -9.33 -0.38 -2.07
C GLN A 600 -10.45 0.25 -2.91
N ILE A 601 -10.57 -0.15 -4.18
CA ILE A 601 -11.43 0.49 -5.18
C ILE A 601 -12.89 0.56 -4.70
N TRP A 602 -13.41 -0.50 -4.10
CA TRP A 602 -14.80 -0.61 -3.67
C TRP A 602 -15.12 0.35 -2.53
N TRP A 603 -14.22 0.46 -1.56
CA TRP A 603 -14.36 1.41 -0.45
C TRP A 603 -14.24 2.86 -0.92
N VAL A 604 -13.37 3.15 -1.89
CA VAL A 604 -13.25 4.50 -2.47
C VAL A 604 -14.54 4.94 -3.14
N VAL A 605 -15.23 4.04 -3.85
CA VAL A 605 -16.54 4.35 -4.48
C VAL A 605 -17.59 4.70 -3.42
N LEU A 606 -17.64 3.98 -2.29
CA LEU A 606 -18.54 4.30 -1.18
C LEU A 606 -18.22 5.64 -0.53
N VAL A 607 -16.94 5.94 -0.34
CA VAL A 607 -16.50 7.25 0.19
C VAL A 607 -16.89 8.39 -0.75
N ASP A 608 -16.70 8.24 -2.06
CA ASP A 608 -17.04 9.24 -3.06
C ASP A 608 -18.55 9.55 -3.07
N GLU A 609 -19.38 8.53 -2.87
CA GLU A 609 -20.82 8.67 -2.71
C GLU A 609 -21.18 9.57 -1.52
N PHE A 610 -20.66 9.26 -0.32
CA PHE A 610 -20.96 10.04 0.87
C PHE A 610 -20.33 11.42 0.87
N LEU A 611 -19.20 11.60 0.19
CA LEU A 611 -18.59 12.89 -0.02
C LEU A 611 -19.50 13.82 -0.85
N CYS A 612 -20.21 13.29 -1.85
CA CYS A 612 -21.23 14.04 -2.57
C CYS A 612 -22.30 14.57 -1.61
N GLU A 613 -22.82 13.72 -0.70
CA GLU A 613 -23.84 14.11 0.28
C GLU A 613 -23.31 15.11 1.32
N ALA A 614 -22.07 14.97 1.78
CA ALA A 614 -21.44 15.91 2.70
C ALA A 614 -21.30 17.32 2.07
N VAL A 615 -20.83 17.40 0.82
CA VAL A 615 -20.69 18.65 0.07
C VAL A 615 -22.06 19.30 -0.22
N ARG A 616 -23.06 18.49 -0.56
CA ARG A 616 -24.43 18.95 -0.76
C ARG A 616 -25.01 19.56 0.52
N ALA A 617 -24.82 18.90 1.65
CA ALA A 617 -25.38 19.35 2.94
C ALA A 617 -24.79 20.71 3.39
N GLN A 618 -23.69 21.16 2.78
CA GLN A 618 -23.04 22.46 2.99
C GLN A 618 -23.45 23.52 1.95
N ASP A 619 -24.49 23.24 1.14
CA ASP A 619 -24.97 24.16 0.08
C ASP A 619 -23.89 24.55 -0.93
N ARG A 620 -23.12 23.56 -1.41
CA ARG A 620 -22.06 23.73 -2.44
C ARG A 620 -22.45 23.05 -3.77
N PRO A 621 -23.48 23.53 -4.49
CA PRO A 621 -24.09 22.82 -5.61
C PRO A 621 -23.15 22.58 -6.80
N ARG A 622 -22.23 23.51 -7.08
CA ARG A 622 -21.27 23.37 -8.19
C ARG A 622 -20.28 22.24 -7.95
N GLU A 623 -19.81 22.11 -6.73
CA GLU A 623 -18.89 21.04 -6.34
C GLU A 623 -19.60 19.69 -6.26
N PHE A 624 -20.82 19.67 -5.69
CA PHE A 624 -21.67 18.50 -5.69
C PHE A 624 -21.86 17.94 -7.11
N LEU A 625 -22.25 18.78 -8.09
CA LEU A 625 -22.47 18.34 -9.47
C LEU A 625 -21.20 17.72 -10.08
N ARG A 626 -20.03 18.32 -9.83
CA ARG A 626 -18.76 17.79 -10.31
C ARG A 626 -18.44 16.42 -9.71
N LEU A 627 -18.64 16.25 -8.39
CA LEU A 627 -18.42 14.97 -7.70
C LEU A 627 -19.42 13.91 -8.14
N ALA A 628 -20.69 14.27 -8.30
CA ALA A 628 -21.73 13.36 -8.77
C ALA A 628 -21.47 12.87 -10.21
N ASP A 629 -21.01 13.74 -11.11
CA ASP A 629 -20.64 13.36 -12.48
C ASP A 629 -19.41 12.41 -12.47
N ALA A 630 -18.44 12.63 -11.57
CA ALA A 630 -17.29 11.75 -11.42
C ALA A 630 -17.70 10.38 -10.84
N PHE A 631 -18.59 10.36 -9.84
CA PHE A 631 -19.14 9.13 -9.26
C PHE A 631 -19.90 8.30 -10.29
N GLU A 632 -20.74 8.92 -11.15
CA GLU A 632 -21.45 8.23 -12.23
C GLU A 632 -20.51 7.56 -13.24
N ALA A 633 -19.32 8.13 -13.45
CA ALA A 633 -18.29 7.57 -14.33
C ALA A 633 -17.44 6.48 -13.66
N SER A 634 -17.57 6.26 -12.35
CA SER A 634 -16.82 5.26 -11.59
C SER A 634 -17.33 3.85 -11.82
N VAL A 635 -16.62 2.86 -11.25
CA VAL A 635 -17.00 1.43 -11.35
C VAL A 635 -18.41 1.23 -10.77
N PRO A 636 -19.34 0.62 -11.50
CA PRO A 636 -20.70 0.40 -11.01
C PRO A 636 -20.70 -0.66 -9.91
N LEU A 637 -21.00 -0.26 -8.68
CA LEU A 637 -21.39 -1.18 -7.62
C LEU A 637 -22.81 -1.66 -7.88
N THR A 638 -23.07 -2.93 -7.57
CA THR A 638 -24.34 -3.60 -7.88
C THR A 638 -25.12 -4.02 -6.64
N ASP A 639 -24.55 -3.76 -5.45
CA ASP A 639 -25.29 -3.97 -4.21
C ASP A 639 -26.51 -3.05 -4.13
N ARG A 640 -27.55 -3.55 -3.45
CA ARG A 640 -28.87 -2.89 -3.38
C ARG A 640 -28.76 -1.50 -2.75
N GLY A 641 -27.94 -1.33 -1.72
CA GLY A 641 -27.74 -0.07 -1.03
C GLY A 641 -27.16 1.01 -1.94
N THR A 642 -26.06 0.73 -2.61
CA THR A 642 -25.42 1.65 -3.57
C THR A 642 -26.35 1.98 -4.73
N LEU A 643 -27.09 1.00 -5.26
CA LEU A 643 -28.07 1.27 -6.31
C LEU A 643 -29.17 2.23 -5.86
N ILE A 644 -29.65 2.11 -4.62
CA ILE A 644 -30.65 3.03 -4.02
C ILE A 644 -30.05 4.43 -3.94
N ARG A 645 -28.89 4.58 -3.30
CA ARG A 645 -28.24 5.86 -3.04
C ARG A 645 -27.80 6.55 -4.33
N ARG A 646 -27.38 5.80 -5.35
CA ARG A 646 -27.12 6.31 -6.70
C ARG A 646 -28.38 6.96 -7.32
N GLN A 647 -29.56 6.36 -7.14
CA GLN A 647 -30.80 6.98 -7.60
C GLN A 647 -31.13 8.25 -6.82
N LEU A 648 -30.78 8.33 -5.54
CA LEU A 648 -30.92 9.56 -4.74
C LEU A 648 -30.00 10.68 -5.24
N LEU A 649 -28.73 10.37 -5.55
CA LEU A 649 -27.78 11.32 -6.14
C LEU A 649 -28.27 11.82 -7.50
N LEU A 650 -28.77 10.93 -8.35
CA LEU A 650 -29.37 11.28 -9.65
C LEU A 650 -30.59 12.21 -9.46
N ALA A 651 -31.47 11.89 -8.54
CA ALA A 651 -32.64 12.74 -8.25
C ALA A 651 -32.23 14.15 -7.84
N ARG A 652 -31.22 14.28 -6.96
CA ARG A 652 -30.66 15.58 -6.54
C ARG A 652 -29.98 16.32 -7.68
N THR A 653 -29.21 15.61 -8.49
CA THR A 653 -28.54 16.18 -9.68
C THR A 653 -29.57 16.77 -10.66
N HIS A 654 -30.63 16.02 -10.95
CA HIS A 654 -31.73 16.48 -11.81
C HIS A 654 -32.47 17.68 -11.22
N LEU A 655 -32.73 17.65 -9.88
CA LEU A 655 -33.40 18.75 -9.19
C LEU A 655 -32.56 20.04 -9.28
N LEU A 656 -31.26 19.99 -9.05
CA LEU A 656 -30.36 21.12 -9.16
C LEU A 656 -30.21 21.64 -10.60
N ARG A 657 -30.39 20.78 -11.60
CA ARG A 657 -30.41 21.15 -13.03
C ARG A 657 -31.77 21.62 -13.50
N GLY A 658 -32.80 21.66 -12.64
CA GLY A 658 -34.15 22.09 -12.97
C GLY A 658 -35.02 21.03 -13.68
N SER A 659 -34.54 19.81 -13.80
CA SER A 659 -35.25 18.67 -14.45
C SER A 659 -36.12 17.92 -13.44
N THR A 660 -37.25 18.51 -13.03
CA THR A 660 -38.08 18.00 -11.92
C THR A 660 -38.77 16.67 -12.22
N VAL A 661 -39.07 16.36 -13.49
CA VAL A 661 -39.70 15.10 -13.89
C VAL A 661 -38.72 13.95 -13.78
N GLU A 662 -37.50 14.13 -14.26
CA GLU A 662 -36.40 13.18 -14.14
C GLU A 662 -36.00 12.99 -12.67
N ALA A 663 -36.01 14.06 -11.89
CA ALA A 663 -35.77 13.99 -10.45
C ALA A 663 -36.83 13.11 -9.72
N GLU A 664 -38.12 13.29 -10.05
CA GLU A 664 -39.19 12.44 -9.49
C GLU A 664 -39.03 10.98 -9.94
N THR A 665 -38.70 10.76 -11.21
CA THR A 665 -38.51 9.42 -11.75
C THR A 665 -37.40 8.68 -10.99
N ALA A 666 -36.28 9.35 -10.75
CA ALA A 666 -35.15 8.79 -9.99
C ALA A 666 -35.52 8.54 -8.52
N ALA A 667 -36.17 9.51 -7.85
CA ALA A 667 -36.61 9.33 -6.46
C ALA A 667 -37.60 8.17 -6.28
N ARG A 668 -38.58 8.03 -7.20
CA ARG A 668 -39.51 6.88 -7.16
C ARG A 668 -38.80 5.56 -7.48
N ARG A 669 -37.77 5.57 -8.33
CA ARG A 669 -36.96 4.38 -8.59
C ARG A 669 -36.18 3.97 -7.35
N ALA A 670 -35.62 4.92 -6.58
CA ALA A 670 -34.98 4.65 -5.30
C ALA A 670 -35.98 3.96 -4.33
N LEU A 671 -37.20 4.49 -4.20
CA LEU A 671 -38.24 3.88 -3.37
C LEU A 671 -38.57 2.45 -3.81
N LYS A 672 -38.77 2.21 -5.10
CA LYS A 672 -39.04 0.87 -5.63
C LYS A 672 -37.89 -0.12 -5.34
N LEU A 673 -36.65 0.36 -5.31
CA LEU A 673 -35.49 -0.46 -5.00
C LEU A 673 -35.39 -0.78 -3.51
N VAL A 674 -35.78 0.14 -2.62
CA VAL A 674 -35.64 -0.02 -1.16
C VAL A 674 -36.82 -0.77 -0.54
N GLU A 675 -38.02 -0.70 -1.12
CA GLU A 675 -39.26 -1.35 -0.58
C GLU A 675 -39.06 -2.84 -0.26
N PRO A 676 -38.43 -3.68 -1.09
CA PRO A 676 -38.27 -5.11 -0.80
C PRO A 676 -37.09 -5.41 0.15
N THR A 677 -36.45 -4.40 0.72
CA THR A 677 -35.26 -4.51 1.58
C THR A 677 -35.55 -4.12 3.01
N ASP A 678 -34.62 -4.40 3.91
CA ASP A 678 -34.63 -3.93 5.29
C ASP A 678 -33.66 -2.75 5.55
N HIS A 679 -33.27 -2.02 4.50
CA HIS A 679 -32.54 -0.76 4.58
C HIS A 679 -33.39 0.39 5.15
N VAL A 680 -33.55 0.44 6.46
CA VAL A 680 -34.48 1.41 7.13
C VAL A 680 -34.01 2.85 6.89
N THR A 681 -32.71 3.10 6.99
CA THR A 681 -32.13 4.45 6.85
C THR A 681 -32.24 4.95 5.41
N ASP A 682 -31.89 4.11 4.41
CA ASP A 682 -32.03 4.51 3.01
C ASP A 682 -33.48 4.65 2.57
N HIS A 683 -34.41 3.91 3.16
CA HIS A 683 -35.83 4.07 2.92
C HIS A 683 -36.33 5.45 3.40
N ALA A 684 -35.89 5.87 4.60
CA ALA A 684 -36.23 7.21 5.09
C ALA A 684 -35.62 8.30 4.16
N ASN A 685 -34.37 8.16 3.72
CA ASN A 685 -33.70 9.08 2.80
C ASN A 685 -34.42 9.17 1.43
N ALA A 686 -34.91 8.03 0.90
CA ALA A 686 -35.65 7.99 -0.36
C ALA A 686 -37.01 8.73 -0.24
N LEU A 687 -37.70 8.59 0.88
CA LEU A 687 -38.94 9.33 1.16
C LEU A 687 -38.68 10.84 1.30
N LEU A 688 -37.59 11.25 1.96
CA LEU A 688 -37.20 12.64 2.09
C LEU A 688 -36.86 13.24 0.72
N MET A 689 -36.13 12.52 -0.10
CA MET A 689 -35.80 12.97 -1.46
C MET A 689 -37.05 13.12 -2.32
N LEU A 690 -38.00 12.19 -2.25
CA LEU A 690 -39.26 12.33 -2.94
C LEU A 690 -40.04 13.54 -2.44
N ALA A 691 -40.07 13.78 -1.12
CA ALA A 691 -40.76 14.94 -0.54
C ALA A 691 -40.15 16.27 -1.07
N ASP A 692 -38.80 16.38 -1.14
CA ASP A 692 -38.14 17.57 -1.68
C ASP A 692 -38.50 17.81 -3.15
N VAL A 693 -38.57 16.78 -3.97
CA VAL A 693 -39.01 16.87 -5.38
C VAL A 693 -40.47 17.29 -5.50
N LEU A 694 -41.36 16.71 -4.68
CA LEU A 694 -42.79 17.00 -4.69
C LEU A 694 -43.08 18.44 -4.27
N ASP A 695 -42.29 19.00 -3.32
CA ASP A 695 -42.42 20.41 -2.93
C ASP A 695 -42.10 21.36 -4.09
N VAL A 696 -41.01 21.11 -4.82
CA VAL A 696 -40.64 21.90 -6.00
C VAL A 696 -41.70 21.82 -7.11
N ARG A 697 -42.52 20.74 -7.12
CA ARG A 697 -43.62 20.56 -8.05
C ARG A 697 -44.99 21.03 -7.55
N ASP A 698 -45.04 21.79 -6.43
CA ASP A 698 -46.24 22.28 -5.79
C ASP A 698 -47.22 21.17 -5.36
N LEU A 699 -46.70 19.98 -5.01
CA LEU A 699 -47.48 18.85 -4.53
C LEU A 699 -47.34 18.67 -3.00
N GLY A 700 -47.55 19.75 -2.22
CA GLY A 700 -47.25 19.85 -0.81
C GLY A 700 -47.93 18.82 0.10
N GLU A 701 -49.17 18.38 -0.18
CA GLU A 701 -49.84 17.33 0.59
C GLU A 701 -49.11 15.97 0.48
N HIS A 702 -48.67 15.62 -0.73
CA HIS A 702 -47.93 14.39 -0.98
C HIS A 702 -46.51 14.48 -0.38
N ALA A 703 -45.87 15.65 -0.47
CA ALA A 703 -44.58 15.90 0.17
C ALA A 703 -44.67 15.73 1.70
N ALA A 704 -45.69 16.31 2.31
CA ALA A 704 -45.94 16.18 3.75
C ALA A 704 -46.20 14.72 4.18
N ALA A 705 -46.92 13.95 3.34
CA ALA A 705 -47.16 12.52 3.60
C ALA A 705 -45.82 11.73 3.57
N ALA A 706 -45.00 11.93 2.56
CA ALA A 706 -43.67 11.28 2.44
C ALA A 706 -42.76 11.65 3.63
N ARG A 707 -42.73 12.95 4.04
CA ARG A 707 -41.97 13.35 5.25
C ARG A 707 -42.44 12.68 6.52
N ARG A 708 -43.77 12.59 6.75
CA ARG A 708 -44.30 11.91 7.94
C ARG A 708 -43.86 10.45 8.00
N GLU A 709 -43.88 9.76 6.87
CA GLU A 709 -43.42 8.37 6.77
C GLU A 709 -41.92 8.24 7.05
N ALA A 710 -41.12 9.11 6.45
CA ALA A 710 -39.67 9.15 6.70
C ALA A 710 -39.36 9.38 8.19
N ILE A 711 -40.04 10.34 8.83
CA ILE A 711 -39.92 10.64 10.26
C ILE A 711 -40.27 9.42 11.10
N ALA A 712 -41.33 8.68 10.76
CA ALA A 712 -41.72 7.48 11.47
C ALA A 712 -40.60 6.40 11.38
N LYS A 713 -39.99 6.22 10.23
CA LYS A 713 -38.85 5.29 10.05
C LYS A 713 -37.61 5.73 10.84
N LEU A 714 -37.25 7.03 10.82
CA LEU A 714 -36.12 7.56 11.59
C LEU A 714 -36.36 7.41 13.12
N ARG A 715 -37.59 7.61 13.60
CA ARG A 715 -37.95 7.38 15.00
C ARG A 715 -37.84 5.91 15.38
N ALA A 716 -38.31 5.01 14.52
CA ALA A 716 -38.21 3.56 14.76
C ALA A 716 -36.75 3.11 14.78
N LYS A 717 -35.90 3.74 13.98
CA LYS A 717 -34.45 3.53 13.98
C LYS A 717 -33.74 4.13 15.20
N GLY A 718 -34.37 5.10 15.89
CA GLY A 718 -33.78 5.83 17.02
C GLY A 718 -32.92 7.02 16.60
N ASN A 719 -32.96 7.47 15.34
CA ASN A 719 -32.23 8.67 14.89
C ASN A 719 -33.02 9.94 15.27
N LEU A 720 -33.01 10.26 16.56
CA LEU A 720 -33.80 11.36 17.12
C LEU A 720 -33.22 12.73 16.71
N ALA A 721 -31.93 12.87 16.56
CA ALA A 721 -31.30 14.12 16.14
C ALA A 721 -31.71 14.47 14.70
N ALA A 722 -31.74 13.50 13.78
CA ALA A 722 -32.25 13.72 12.43
C ALA A 722 -33.74 14.08 12.41
N VAL A 723 -34.56 13.45 13.27
CA VAL A 723 -36.01 13.79 13.45
C VAL A 723 -36.14 15.25 13.90
N ALA A 724 -35.40 15.67 14.92
CA ALA A 724 -35.45 17.05 15.44
C ALA A 724 -35.09 18.11 14.36
N ARG A 725 -34.16 17.80 13.50
CA ARG A 725 -33.80 18.69 12.35
C ARG A 725 -34.91 18.85 11.33
N LEU A 726 -35.78 17.86 11.20
CA LEU A 726 -36.92 17.92 10.29
C LEU A 726 -38.11 18.67 10.92
N GLY A 727 -37.95 19.22 12.12
CA GLY A 727 -38.96 20.01 12.82
C GLY A 727 -40.09 19.16 13.42
N ALA A 728 -39.83 17.89 13.75
CA ALA A 728 -40.83 16.91 14.20
C ALA A 728 -40.58 16.40 15.62
#